data_ac06146e670a55b50b8210ffa77e0160
#
_entry.id   ac06146e670a55b50b8210ffa77e0160
#
_cell.length_a   1.000
_cell.length_b   1.000
_cell.length_c   1.000
_cell.angle_alpha   90.00
_cell.angle_beta   90.00
_cell.angle_gamma   90.00
#
_symmetry.space_group_name_H-M   'P 1'
#
loop_
_entity.id
_entity.type
_entity.pdbx_description
1 polymer ?
#
loop_
_entity_poly.entity_id
_entity_poly.type
_entity_poly.pdbx_seq_one_letter_code
_entity_poly.pdbx_strand_id
1 'polypeptide(L)'
;MGEPFLGTPQSVRPPEDYLDSWKEIAAYLNRDVTTAQRWEKREGMPVHRHQHDRMGSVYAFGSELDAWVQSRRVRLEEDVNGVAGLVQATTVEIDPGVKSASSVGKTLALAVIGTILAALGGLATFWLRAPVPPPRVLRYTQLTSDGQYKEDLFTDGSRLYFTVAKSGRLTLAQMSTGGGQVSPIAVPFEQVGLSDISPDGYSLLVHAYAADQDLGDSKAAYVVPLSAGTPRRLGSSAFLEATWSPDGRRIAYREGTDLYVAESDGSAPRKLATLQGPPLSPRWSPDGKLLRFFVWIGMGNHSLWEVHSDGSHLHQLFPDWNNPSAECCGKWTPDGRYFIFMSSRGAAPKGESATNLWAVREKDEYFRRVSPKPVQLTLTSTGTAQIISAVPSRDGKRLFVISGNERYELVRYDKGSRNFLPYLPGVNGVKFSFSRDGSWVVYVNVADNTLWRSRADGSERLQLTFPPMNANFIPSWSPDGSQIAFPASLPGRPVQIFRISRDGGSPEQLTEGKHRDGDVRPSWSPDGKTIVFGEYPGEYLDSAVQAKISPMYVWLLDLQSRQLTTLAGSANLFRPAWSPDGRYISAYSIGGSVLVFDFATQEWTEIVKPPNEWCAWSHNGKYIQCGSVVKGEEVLQRVRVSDHKVEMVTSLKNLGRVGFDGINTWLGAAPDDSPLAIRDVSSYDIYALDWELP
;
A
#
# COMPACT_ATOMS: atom_id res chain seq x y z
N MET A 1 72.07 25.00 2.45
CA MET A 1 72.20 23.58 2.13
C MET A 1 70.85 22.97 2.50
N GLY A 2 70.00 22.79 1.51
CA GLY A 2 68.67 22.22 1.62
C GLY A 2 68.65 20.94 0.81
N GLU A 3 68.23 19.85 1.45
CA GLU A 3 68.02 18.58 0.80
C GLU A 3 66.68 18.56 0.04
N PRO A 4 66.57 17.77 -1.05
CA PRO A 4 65.38 17.78 -1.92
C PRO A 4 64.30 16.85 -1.41
N PHE A 5 63.06 17.31 -1.47
CA PHE A 5 61.85 16.55 -1.27
C PHE A 5 61.74 15.39 -2.26
N LEU A 6 61.62 14.18 -1.78
CA LEU A 6 61.24 12.99 -2.52
C LEU A 6 59.75 13.06 -2.95
N GLY A 7 59.49 12.99 -4.23
CA GLY A 7 58.20 13.03 -4.82
C GLY A 7 57.35 11.79 -4.45
N THR A 8 56.12 12.02 -4.15
CA THR A 8 55.03 11.02 -4.05
C THR A 8 54.90 10.20 -5.32
N PRO A 9 54.76 8.86 -5.30
CA PRO A 9 54.57 8.07 -6.49
C PRO A 9 53.21 8.42 -7.14
N GLN A 10 53.24 8.71 -8.42
CA GLN A 10 52.07 8.91 -9.25
C GLN A 10 51.18 7.65 -9.22
N SER A 11 49.92 7.78 -8.76
CA SER A 11 48.92 6.74 -8.87
C SER A 11 48.65 6.48 -10.35
N VAL A 12 49.09 5.32 -10.84
CA VAL A 12 48.70 4.79 -12.11
C VAL A 12 47.16 4.58 -12.10
N ARG A 13 46.42 5.27 -12.94
CA ARG A 13 44.98 5.01 -13.11
C ARG A 13 44.81 3.57 -13.55
N PRO A 14 43.94 2.79 -12.90
CA PRO A 14 43.65 1.46 -13.41
C PRO A 14 43.06 1.52 -14.82
N PRO A 15 43.25 0.46 -15.66
CA PRO A 15 42.65 0.37 -16.99
C PRO A 15 41.13 0.61 -16.93
N GLU A 16 40.55 1.14 -18.00
CA GLU A 16 39.09 1.48 -18.05
C GLU A 16 38.17 0.26 -17.90
N ASP A 17 38.64 -0.96 -18.03
CA ASP A 17 37.92 -2.22 -17.90
C ASP A 17 38.22 -2.98 -16.60
N TYR A 18 38.83 -2.34 -15.58
CA TYR A 18 39.22 -2.94 -14.32
C TYR A 18 38.06 -2.90 -13.30
N LEU A 19 37.68 -4.06 -12.74
CA LEU A 19 36.62 -4.27 -11.78
C LEU A 19 37.23 -4.74 -10.45
N ASP A 20 37.11 -3.96 -9.38
CA ASP A 20 37.85 -4.11 -8.12
C ASP A 20 37.08 -4.82 -7.00
N SER A 21 35.98 -5.46 -7.28
CA SER A 21 35.20 -6.16 -6.26
C SER A 21 34.23 -7.18 -6.83
N TRP A 22 33.85 -8.17 -6.01
CA TRP A 22 32.75 -9.10 -6.35
C TRP A 22 31.46 -8.37 -6.77
N LYS A 23 31.20 -7.21 -6.21
CA LYS A 23 30.01 -6.44 -6.50
C LYS A 23 30.06 -5.83 -7.93
N GLU A 24 31.22 -5.32 -8.32
CA GLU A 24 31.43 -4.77 -9.66
C GLU A 24 31.46 -5.87 -10.73
N ILE A 25 32.16 -7.00 -10.46
CA ILE A 25 32.17 -8.16 -11.34
C ILE A 25 30.74 -8.71 -11.58
N ALA A 26 29.95 -8.83 -10.51
CA ALA A 26 28.58 -9.29 -10.60
C ALA A 26 27.69 -8.29 -11.37
N ALA A 27 27.85 -6.99 -11.13
CA ALA A 27 27.14 -5.92 -11.85
C ALA A 27 27.49 -5.92 -13.35
N TYR A 28 28.76 -6.05 -13.71
CA TYR A 28 29.23 -6.14 -15.08
C TYR A 28 28.61 -7.31 -15.85
N LEU A 29 28.53 -8.46 -15.22
CA LEU A 29 27.90 -9.67 -15.76
C LEU A 29 26.37 -9.68 -15.69
N ASN A 30 25.77 -8.65 -15.10
CA ASN A 30 24.34 -8.55 -14.82
C ASN A 30 23.81 -9.78 -14.06
N ARG A 31 24.52 -10.14 -12.95
CA ARG A 31 24.22 -11.30 -12.08
C ARG A 31 24.41 -10.92 -10.61
N ASP A 32 23.90 -11.75 -9.71
CA ASP A 32 24.18 -11.61 -8.28
C ASP A 32 25.59 -12.12 -7.91
N VAL A 33 26.12 -11.64 -6.79
CA VAL A 33 27.47 -11.95 -6.31
C VAL A 33 27.65 -13.46 -6.09
N THR A 34 26.63 -14.15 -5.59
CA THR A 34 26.66 -15.59 -5.30
C THR A 34 26.79 -16.40 -6.59
N THR A 35 26.13 -15.96 -7.66
CA THR A 35 26.22 -16.57 -8.98
C THR A 35 27.60 -16.35 -9.61
N ALA A 36 28.19 -15.15 -9.52
CA ALA A 36 29.54 -14.86 -10.00
C ALA A 36 30.58 -15.71 -9.26
N GLN A 37 30.51 -15.82 -7.93
CA GLN A 37 31.39 -16.67 -7.12
C GLN A 37 31.26 -18.16 -7.46
N ARG A 38 30.04 -18.65 -7.81
CA ARG A 38 29.84 -20.02 -8.25
C ARG A 38 30.48 -20.28 -9.61
N TRP A 39 30.43 -19.32 -10.54
CA TRP A 39 31.04 -19.43 -11.86
C TRP A 39 32.57 -19.43 -11.75
N GLU A 40 33.19 -18.61 -10.89
CA GLU A 40 34.63 -18.70 -10.63
C GLU A 40 35.03 -20.11 -10.13
N LYS A 41 34.29 -20.66 -9.15
CA LYS A 41 34.64 -21.96 -8.53
C LYS A 41 34.38 -23.18 -9.40
N ARG A 42 33.33 -23.16 -10.22
CA ARG A 42 32.83 -24.34 -10.95
C ARG A 42 33.10 -24.31 -12.45
N GLU A 43 33.20 -23.12 -13.01
CA GLU A 43 33.24 -22.90 -14.46
C GLU A 43 34.49 -22.16 -14.90
N GLY A 44 35.42 -21.87 -13.99
CA GLY A 44 36.71 -21.26 -14.29
C GLY A 44 36.62 -19.82 -14.83
N MET A 45 35.64 -19.04 -14.32
CA MET A 45 35.53 -17.62 -14.65
C MET A 45 36.80 -16.87 -14.20
N PRO A 46 37.45 -16.04 -15.04
CA PRO A 46 38.70 -15.37 -14.70
C PRO A 46 38.48 -14.29 -13.64
N VAL A 47 38.97 -14.58 -12.44
CA VAL A 47 38.97 -13.67 -11.30
C VAL A 47 40.31 -13.75 -10.61
N HIS A 48 40.95 -12.61 -10.40
CA HIS A 48 42.27 -12.47 -9.80
C HIS A 48 42.17 -12.05 -8.32
N ARG A 49 43.21 -12.34 -7.55
CA ARG A 49 43.29 -12.00 -6.11
C ARG A 49 44.48 -11.10 -5.80
N HIS A 50 44.24 -10.06 -5.01
CA HIS A 50 45.34 -9.19 -4.56
C HIS A 50 46.29 -9.94 -3.61
N GLN A 51 47.61 -9.85 -3.86
CA GLN A 51 48.62 -10.60 -3.11
C GLN A 51 48.92 -10.06 -1.72
N HIS A 52 48.40 -8.90 -1.34
CA HIS A 52 48.81 -8.20 -0.09
C HIS A 52 47.67 -7.95 0.90
N ASP A 53 46.48 -8.51 0.71
CA ASP A 53 45.37 -8.23 1.61
C ASP A 53 44.90 -9.45 2.40
N ARG A 54 44.92 -9.33 3.74
CA ARG A 54 44.47 -10.38 4.65
C ARG A 54 42.97 -10.72 4.54
N MET A 55 42.21 -9.99 3.77
CA MET A 55 40.74 -10.14 3.60
C MET A 55 40.32 -10.60 2.23
N GLY A 56 41.20 -11.02 1.32
CA GLY A 56 40.85 -11.73 0.09
C GLY A 56 40.07 -10.87 -0.92
N SER A 57 40.45 -9.61 -1.11
CA SER A 57 39.93 -8.75 -2.17
C SER A 57 40.24 -9.33 -3.57
N VAL A 58 39.29 -9.20 -4.49
CA VAL A 58 39.36 -9.77 -5.84
C VAL A 58 39.17 -8.69 -6.90
N TYR A 59 39.76 -8.93 -8.09
CA TYR A 59 39.55 -8.08 -9.24
C TYR A 59 39.40 -8.92 -10.53
N ALA A 60 38.83 -8.33 -11.56
CA ALA A 60 38.75 -8.93 -12.89
C ALA A 60 38.87 -7.85 -13.97
N PHE A 61 39.19 -8.26 -15.21
CA PHE A 61 39.12 -7.38 -16.36
C PHE A 61 37.85 -7.68 -17.19
N GLY A 62 37.13 -6.64 -17.60
CA GLY A 62 35.90 -6.77 -18.38
C GLY A 62 36.13 -7.55 -19.66
N SER A 63 37.27 -7.31 -20.36
CA SER A 63 37.69 -8.02 -21.57
C SER A 63 37.89 -9.52 -21.36
N GLU A 64 38.45 -9.95 -20.22
CA GLU A 64 38.61 -11.37 -19.88
C GLU A 64 37.25 -12.03 -19.57
N LEU A 65 36.36 -11.33 -18.91
CA LEU A 65 34.98 -11.79 -18.62
C LEU A 65 34.18 -11.96 -19.91
N ASP A 66 34.29 -11.03 -20.84
CA ASP A 66 33.62 -11.11 -22.15
C ASP A 66 34.12 -12.28 -22.99
N ALA A 67 35.44 -12.49 -23.03
CA ALA A 67 36.06 -13.64 -23.75
C ALA A 67 35.58 -14.97 -23.10
N TRP A 68 35.49 -15.04 -21.78
CA TRP A 68 34.98 -16.21 -21.08
C TRP A 68 33.48 -16.46 -21.38
N VAL A 69 32.64 -15.43 -21.41
CA VAL A 69 31.22 -15.53 -21.77
C VAL A 69 31.05 -16.02 -23.22
N GLN A 70 31.86 -15.51 -24.15
CA GLN A 70 31.84 -15.96 -25.55
C GLN A 70 32.26 -17.43 -25.68
N SER A 71 33.36 -17.86 -25.03
CA SER A 71 33.82 -19.25 -25.06
C SER A 71 32.76 -20.23 -24.51
N ARG A 72 31.96 -19.78 -23.56
CA ARG A 72 30.84 -20.55 -22.98
C ARG A 72 29.68 -20.70 -23.96
N ARG A 73 29.39 -19.70 -24.77
CA ARG A 73 28.37 -19.76 -25.84
C ARG A 73 28.80 -20.76 -26.94
N VAL A 74 30.06 -20.74 -27.36
CA VAL A 74 30.57 -21.66 -28.38
C VAL A 74 30.50 -23.11 -27.89
N ARG A 75 30.84 -23.42 -26.62
CA ARG A 75 30.71 -24.78 -26.08
C ARG A 75 29.25 -25.27 -26.04
N LEU A 76 28.31 -24.38 -25.70
CA LEU A 76 26.88 -24.73 -25.73
C LEU A 76 26.37 -24.99 -27.14
N GLU A 77 26.89 -24.28 -28.16
CA GLU A 77 26.56 -24.51 -29.57
C GLU A 77 27.21 -25.77 -30.11
N GLU A 78 28.43 -26.11 -29.69
CA GLU A 78 29.10 -27.38 -30.03
C GLU A 78 28.38 -28.60 -29.41
N ASP A 79 27.92 -28.51 -28.16
CA ASP A 79 27.13 -29.56 -27.53
C ASP A 79 25.78 -29.78 -28.21
N VAL A 80 25.13 -28.72 -28.69
CA VAL A 80 23.86 -28.80 -29.43
C VAL A 80 24.08 -29.37 -30.83
N ASN A 81 25.17 -28.99 -31.51
CA ASN A 81 25.52 -29.52 -32.84
C ASN A 81 26.05 -30.96 -32.79
N GLY A 82 26.72 -31.35 -31.70
CA GLY A 82 27.14 -32.72 -31.45
C GLY A 82 25.97 -33.71 -31.34
N VAL A 83 24.86 -33.27 -30.75
CA VAL A 83 23.61 -34.07 -30.64
C VAL A 83 22.89 -34.13 -32.01
N ALA A 84 22.92 -33.07 -32.80
CA ALA A 84 22.34 -33.05 -34.15
C ALA A 84 23.13 -33.94 -35.15
N GLY A 85 24.48 -34.05 -35.01
CA GLY A 85 25.32 -34.93 -35.80
C GLY A 85 25.10 -36.42 -35.55
N LEU A 86 24.67 -36.79 -34.34
CA LEU A 86 24.36 -38.19 -33.98
C LEU A 86 23.00 -38.69 -34.54
N VAL A 87 22.12 -37.81 -34.94
CA VAL A 87 20.79 -38.14 -35.48
C VAL A 87 20.86 -38.33 -37.02
N GLN A 88 21.88 -37.81 -37.72
CA GLN A 88 22.02 -37.93 -39.19
C GLN A 88 22.82 -39.13 -39.66
N ALA A 89 23.40 -39.97 -38.78
CA ALA A 89 24.30 -41.07 -39.15
C ALA A 89 23.67 -42.47 -39.18
N THR A 90 22.33 -42.57 -39.21
CA THR A 90 21.69 -43.92 -39.26
C THR A 90 20.56 -43.98 -40.29
N THR A 91 20.91 -43.68 -41.58
CA THR A 91 20.17 -44.24 -42.71
C THR A 91 20.92 -45.46 -43.21
N VAL A 92 20.53 -46.62 -42.73
CA VAL A 92 21.00 -47.93 -43.28
C VAL A 92 20.14 -48.26 -44.49
N GLU A 93 20.77 -48.25 -45.69
CA GLU A 93 20.20 -48.82 -46.89
C GLU A 93 19.95 -50.32 -46.70
N ILE A 94 18.72 -50.76 -46.84
CA ILE A 94 18.34 -52.17 -46.73
C ILE A 94 18.44 -52.80 -48.15
N ASP A 95 19.46 -53.59 -48.35
CA ASP A 95 19.58 -54.49 -49.48
C ASP A 95 18.57 -55.65 -49.37
N PRO A 96 17.70 -55.90 -50.36
CA PRO A 96 16.64 -56.94 -50.29
C PRO A 96 17.15 -58.33 -50.66
N GLY A 97 18.09 -58.88 -49.93
CA GLY A 97 18.62 -60.17 -50.31
C GLY A 97 19.29 -61.06 -49.28
N VAL A 98 18.70 -61.19 -48.05
CA VAL A 98 19.17 -62.24 -47.13
C VAL A 98 18.01 -62.94 -46.40
N LYS A 99 18.01 -64.26 -46.60
CA LYS A 99 17.09 -65.21 -45.98
C LYS A 99 17.24 -65.27 -44.45
N SER A 100 16.12 -65.31 -43.81
CA SER A 100 15.84 -65.89 -42.46
C SER A 100 17.06 -66.28 -41.62
N ALA A 101 17.32 -65.46 -40.59
CA ALA A 101 18.18 -65.89 -39.48
C ALA A 101 17.62 -65.36 -38.15
N SER A 102 17.29 -66.35 -37.30
CA SER A 102 17.39 -66.40 -35.85
C SER A 102 16.70 -65.35 -34.96
N SER A 103 16.08 -65.87 -33.94
CA SER A 103 15.42 -65.27 -32.78
C SER A 103 16.18 -64.10 -32.05
N VAL A 104 17.46 -63.92 -32.32
CA VAL A 104 18.34 -62.90 -31.73
C VAL A 104 17.97 -61.48 -32.21
N GLY A 105 17.52 -61.30 -33.47
CA GLY A 105 17.13 -59.98 -34.02
C GLY A 105 15.84 -59.43 -33.38
N LYS A 106 14.91 -60.33 -32.99
CA LYS A 106 13.65 -59.90 -32.32
C LYS A 106 13.88 -59.46 -30.86
N THR A 107 14.81 -60.09 -30.15
CA THR A 107 15.21 -59.73 -28.80
C THR A 107 15.99 -58.41 -28.77
N LEU A 108 16.87 -58.15 -29.77
CA LEU A 108 17.58 -56.88 -29.88
C LEU A 108 16.63 -55.72 -30.21
N ALA A 109 15.67 -55.94 -31.12
CA ALA A 109 14.66 -54.93 -31.46
C ALA A 109 13.74 -54.59 -30.27
N LEU A 110 13.34 -55.61 -29.52
CA LEU A 110 12.54 -55.43 -28.29
C LEU A 110 13.34 -54.72 -27.19
N ALA A 111 14.64 -54.97 -27.05
CA ALA A 111 15.51 -54.28 -26.09
C ALA A 111 15.72 -52.81 -26.47
N VAL A 112 15.88 -52.48 -27.75
CA VAL A 112 15.98 -51.11 -28.23
C VAL A 112 14.68 -50.34 -28.06
N ILE A 113 13.53 -50.97 -28.36
CA ILE A 113 12.22 -50.35 -28.12
C ILE A 113 12.00 -50.15 -26.61
N GLY A 114 12.38 -51.12 -25.79
CA GLY A 114 12.31 -51.01 -24.32
C GLY A 114 13.15 -49.86 -23.75
N THR A 115 14.38 -49.68 -24.29
CA THR A 115 15.26 -48.54 -23.90
C THR A 115 14.69 -47.17 -24.34
N ILE A 116 14.15 -47.10 -25.56
CA ILE A 116 13.50 -45.89 -26.05
C ILE A 116 12.27 -45.54 -25.24
N LEU A 117 11.43 -46.53 -24.90
CA LEU A 117 10.26 -46.31 -24.06
C LEU A 117 10.66 -45.93 -22.61
N ALA A 118 11.71 -46.52 -22.06
CA ALA A 118 12.24 -46.15 -20.74
C ALA A 118 12.87 -44.72 -20.78
N ALA A 119 13.56 -44.35 -21.85
CA ALA A 119 14.11 -43.00 -22.03
C ALA A 119 12.98 -41.96 -22.21
N LEU A 120 11.94 -42.29 -22.99
CA LEU A 120 10.76 -41.44 -23.15
C LEU A 120 9.97 -41.33 -21.85
N GLY A 121 9.82 -42.43 -21.13
CA GLY A 121 9.22 -42.44 -19.78
C GLY A 121 10.04 -41.63 -18.75
N GLY A 122 11.37 -41.74 -18.81
CA GLY A 122 12.28 -40.94 -17.99
C GLY A 122 12.21 -39.45 -18.35
N LEU A 123 12.19 -39.12 -19.63
CA LEU A 123 12.05 -37.74 -20.11
C LEU A 123 10.67 -37.15 -19.74
N ALA A 124 9.60 -37.97 -19.89
CA ALA A 124 8.26 -37.56 -19.48
C ALA A 124 8.16 -37.34 -17.97
N THR A 125 8.74 -38.23 -17.17
CA THR A 125 8.76 -38.07 -15.70
C THR A 125 9.64 -36.92 -15.25
N PHE A 126 10.76 -36.67 -15.92
CA PHE A 126 11.60 -35.50 -15.69
C PHE A 126 10.84 -34.21 -16.02
N TRP A 127 10.16 -34.18 -17.18
CA TRP A 127 9.37 -33.03 -17.60
C TRP A 127 8.16 -32.79 -16.68
N LEU A 128 7.47 -33.85 -16.25
CA LEU A 128 6.36 -33.76 -15.30
C LEU A 128 6.81 -33.34 -13.88
N ARG A 129 8.05 -33.60 -13.50
CA ARG A 129 8.63 -33.19 -12.21
C ARG A 129 9.36 -31.86 -12.24
N ALA A 130 9.66 -31.34 -13.42
CA ALA A 130 10.30 -30.04 -13.54
C ALA A 130 9.37 -28.95 -12.96
N PRO A 131 9.85 -28.12 -12.02
CA PRO A 131 9.03 -27.06 -11.47
C PRO A 131 8.63 -26.10 -12.59
N VAL A 132 7.35 -25.72 -12.61
CA VAL A 132 6.87 -24.69 -13.53
C VAL A 132 7.57 -23.38 -13.18
N PRO A 133 8.18 -22.67 -14.15
CA PRO A 133 8.81 -21.39 -13.85
C PRO A 133 7.77 -20.41 -13.26
N PRO A 134 8.18 -19.48 -12.38
CA PRO A 134 7.27 -18.49 -11.84
C PRO A 134 6.85 -17.48 -12.92
N PRO A 135 5.63 -16.91 -12.82
CA PRO A 135 5.22 -15.80 -13.67
C PRO A 135 6.16 -14.61 -13.45
N ARG A 136 6.41 -13.83 -14.50
CA ARG A 136 7.30 -12.66 -14.43
C ARG A 136 6.80 -11.53 -15.32
N VAL A 137 7.02 -10.29 -14.89
CA VAL A 137 6.77 -9.10 -15.69
C VAL A 137 7.94 -8.88 -16.63
N LEU A 138 7.64 -8.69 -17.92
CA LEU A 138 8.63 -8.51 -18.98
C LEU A 138 8.84 -7.03 -19.31
N ARG A 139 7.77 -6.23 -19.31
CA ARG A 139 7.81 -4.85 -19.74
C ARG A 139 6.74 -4.02 -19.04
N TYR A 140 7.07 -2.77 -18.77
CA TYR A 140 6.18 -1.73 -18.29
C TYR A 140 5.94 -0.71 -19.39
N THR A 141 4.69 -0.38 -19.67
CA THR A 141 4.29 0.66 -20.62
C THR A 141 3.37 1.65 -19.90
N GLN A 142 3.78 2.91 -19.81
CA GLN A 142 2.96 3.96 -19.23
C GLN A 142 1.83 4.33 -20.19
N LEU A 143 0.59 4.35 -19.71
CA LEU A 143 -0.61 4.65 -20.48
C LEU A 143 -1.14 6.06 -20.24
N THR A 144 -0.91 6.63 -19.03
CA THR A 144 -1.23 8.02 -18.69
C THR A 144 0.00 8.73 -18.15
N SER A 145 0.03 10.06 -18.26
CA SER A 145 1.11 10.92 -17.75
C SER A 145 0.58 12.25 -17.21
N ASP A 146 -0.70 12.26 -16.79
CA ASP A 146 -1.34 13.44 -16.25
C ASP A 146 -1.11 13.62 -14.74
N GLY A 147 -0.56 12.59 -14.08
CA GLY A 147 -0.23 12.59 -12.67
C GLY A 147 -1.43 12.71 -11.72
N GLN A 148 -2.67 12.74 -12.23
CA GLN A 148 -3.86 12.89 -11.40
C GLN A 148 -4.08 11.64 -10.53
N TYR A 149 -4.59 11.82 -9.31
CA TYR A 149 -4.98 10.71 -8.45
C TYR A 149 -6.03 9.84 -9.16
N LYS A 150 -5.78 8.53 -9.17
CA LYS A 150 -6.64 7.51 -9.76
C LYS A 150 -6.74 6.33 -8.81
N GLU A 151 -7.92 5.69 -8.79
CA GLU A 151 -8.17 4.46 -8.01
C GLU A 151 -9.19 3.58 -8.71
N ASP A 152 -9.50 2.38 -8.18
CA ASP A 152 -10.57 1.50 -8.63
C ASP A 152 -10.48 1.08 -10.10
N LEU A 153 -9.40 0.41 -10.49
CA LEU A 153 -9.18 0.04 -11.88
C LEU A 153 -9.93 -1.24 -12.28
N PHE A 154 -10.75 -1.16 -13.36
CA PHE A 154 -11.47 -2.27 -13.98
C PHE A 154 -11.34 -2.25 -15.50
N THR A 155 -11.73 -3.37 -16.17
CA THR A 155 -11.68 -3.47 -17.65
C THR A 155 -12.79 -4.35 -18.20
N ASP A 156 -13.35 -3.95 -19.36
CA ASP A 156 -14.20 -4.78 -20.21
C ASP A 156 -13.41 -5.54 -21.27
N GLY A 157 -12.07 -5.37 -21.29
CA GLY A 157 -11.15 -5.91 -22.29
C GLY A 157 -10.77 -4.91 -23.39
N SER A 158 -11.62 -3.95 -23.72
CA SER A 158 -11.35 -2.88 -24.70
C SER A 158 -11.00 -1.56 -24.05
N ARG A 159 -11.56 -1.30 -22.88
CA ARG A 159 -11.40 -0.07 -22.10
C ARG A 159 -11.01 -0.36 -20.67
N LEU A 160 -10.38 0.63 -20.07
CA LEU A 160 -10.13 0.75 -18.63
C LEU A 160 -11.14 1.73 -18.06
N TYR A 161 -11.71 1.37 -16.92
CA TYR A 161 -12.62 2.19 -16.12
C TYR A 161 -11.99 2.42 -14.77
N PHE A 162 -12.04 3.63 -14.28
CA PHE A 162 -11.40 4.00 -13.01
C PHE A 162 -12.01 5.27 -12.45
N THR A 163 -11.73 5.52 -11.19
CA THR A 163 -12.05 6.78 -10.54
C THR A 163 -10.87 7.73 -10.67
N VAL A 164 -11.12 9.01 -10.92
CA VAL A 164 -10.11 10.07 -10.98
C VAL A 164 -10.53 11.23 -10.10
N ALA A 165 -9.58 11.78 -9.36
CA ALA A 165 -9.84 12.98 -8.58
C ALA A 165 -9.67 14.24 -9.42
N LYS A 166 -10.69 15.08 -9.40
CA LYS A 166 -10.68 16.40 -10.04
C LYS A 166 -11.22 17.44 -9.08
N SER A 167 -10.38 18.43 -8.75
CA SER A 167 -10.75 19.50 -7.81
C SER A 167 -11.29 19.00 -6.46
N GLY A 168 -10.65 17.96 -5.89
CA GLY A 168 -11.04 17.37 -4.61
C GLY A 168 -12.25 16.44 -4.66
N ARG A 169 -12.79 16.14 -5.84
CA ARG A 169 -13.94 15.24 -6.02
C ARG A 169 -13.56 14.04 -6.87
N LEU A 170 -14.01 12.85 -6.45
CA LEU A 170 -13.86 11.64 -7.23
C LEU A 170 -14.94 11.55 -8.31
N THR A 171 -14.52 11.31 -9.54
CA THR A 171 -15.38 11.18 -10.72
C THR A 171 -14.98 9.95 -11.53
N LEU A 172 -15.92 9.38 -12.28
CA LEU A 172 -15.66 8.24 -13.15
C LEU A 172 -14.96 8.68 -14.43
N ALA A 173 -14.02 7.86 -14.88
CA ALA A 173 -13.31 8.03 -16.13
C ALA A 173 -13.11 6.71 -16.87
N GLN A 174 -12.84 6.79 -18.17
CA GLN A 174 -12.52 5.67 -19.03
C GLN A 174 -11.40 6.03 -20.01
N MET A 175 -10.68 5.01 -20.49
CA MET A 175 -9.72 5.12 -21.59
C MET A 175 -9.58 3.80 -22.33
N SER A 176 -8.97 3.79 -23.52
CA SER A 176 -8.64 2.55 -24.21
C SER A 176 -7.56 1.75 -23.49
N THR A 177 -7.63 0.40 -23.52
CA THR A 177 -6.56 -0.49 -23.03
C THR A 177 -5.24 -0.35 -23.78
N GLY A 178 -5.26 0.26 -24.97
CA GLY A 178 -4.06 0.62 -25.73
C GLY A 178 -3.44 1.97 -25.36
N GLY A 179 -4.01 2.69 -24.40
CA GLY A 179 -3.61 4.06 -24.07
C GLY A 179 -4.44 5.11 -24.81
N GLY A 180 -4.08 6.38 -24.64
CA GLY A 180 -4.72 7.51 -25.28
C GLY A 180 -5.41 8.45 -24.29
N GLN A 181 -6.43 9.18 -24.76
CA GLN A 181 -7.09 10.21 -23.97
C GLN A 181 -8.00 9.62 -22.89
N VAL A 182 -7.88 10.14 -21.67
CA VAL A 182 -8.81 9.89 -20.57
C VAL A 182 -10.10 10.68 -20.82
N SER A 183 -11.24 10.02 -20.81
CA SER A 183 -12.56 10.63 -21.02
C SER A 183 -13.42 10.47 -19.77
N PRO A 184 -14.07 11.52 -19.27
CA PRO A 184 -14.97 11.43 -18.14
C PRO A 184 -16.24 10.66 -18.50
N ILE A 185 -16.80 9.96 -17.52
CA ILE A 185 -18.14 9.36 -17.58
C ILE A 185 -19.05 10.23 -16.72
N ALA A 186 -20.04 10.86 -17.38
CA ALA A 186 -20.97 11.75 -16.70
C ALA A 186 -21.95 10.96 -15.83
N VAL A 187 -22.02 11.29 -14.55
CA VAL A 187 -22.97 10.73 -13.58
C VAL A 187 -23.57 11.86 -12.73
N PRO A 188 -24.80 11.72 -12.22
CA PRO A 188 -25.45 12.76 -11.43
C PRO A 188 -25.05 12.70 -9.95
N PHE A 189 -23.79 12.39 -9.64
CA PHE A 189 -23.27 12.29 -8.30
C PHE A 189 -22.12 13.29 -8.09
N GLU A 190 -22.06 13.91 -6.94
CA GLU A 190 -20.94 14.81 -6.60
C GLU A 190 -19.66 14.05 -6.28
N GLN A 191 -19.80 12.88 -5.66
CA GLN A 191 -18.71 11.97 -5.30
C GLN A 191 -19.11 10.54 -5.64
N VAL A 192 -18.25 9.82 -6.34
CA VAL A 192 -18.51 8.46 -6.78
C VAL A 192 -17.25 7.63 -6.82
N GLY A 193 -17.30 6.41 -6.24
CA GLY A 193 -16.26 5.39 -6.35
C GLY A 193 -16.75 4.21 -7.18
N LEU A 194 -15.84 3.57 -7.92
CA LEU A 194 -16.13 2.44 -8.78
C LEU A 194 -15.91 1.13 -8.01
N SER A 195 -16.94 0.29 -7.92
CA SER A 195 -16.87 -0.99 -7.22
C SER A 195 -16.66 -2.17 -8.16
N ASP A 196 -17.30 -2.17 -9.34
CA ASP A 196 -17.15 -3.25 -10.31
C ASP A 196 -17.69 -2.85 -11.70
N ILE A 197 -17.46 -3.73 -12.71
CA ILE A 197 -18.09 -3.68 -14.02
C ILE A 197 -18.92 -4.94 -14.22
N SER A 198 -20.12 -4.80 -14.82
CA SER A 198 -20.97 -5.95 -15.12
C SER A 198 -20.27 -6.96 -16.04
N PRO A 199 -20.53 -8.27 -15.91
CA PRO A 199 -19.88 -9.30 -16.74
C PRO A 199 -20.10 -9.12 -18.23
N ASP A 200 -21.23 -8.52 -18.63
CA ASP A 200 -21.54 -8.17 -20.02
C ASP A 200 -20.84 -6.88 -20.50
N GLY A 201 -20.24 -6.11 -19.58
CA GLY A 201 -19.50 -4.88 -19.88
C GLY A 201 -20.36 -3.64 -20.15
N TYR A 202 -21.67 -3.68 -19.91
CA TYR A 202 -22.57 -2.57 -20.23
C TYR A 202 -22.96 -1.67 -19.05
N SER A 203 -22.59 -2.04 -17.84
CA SER A 203 -22.93 -1.28 -16.63
C SER A 203 -21.77 -1.23 -15.64
N LEU A 204 -21.68 -0.12 -14.91
CA LEU A 204 -20.77 0.04 -13.78
C LEU A 204 -21.54 -0.09 -12.46
N LEU A 205 -20.95 -0.75 -11.50
CA LEU A 205 -21.41 -0.77 -10.12
C LEU A 205 -20.60 0.28 -9.36
N VAL A 206 -21.30 1.25 -8.80
CA VAL A 206 -20.67 2.37 -8.12
C VAL A 206 -21.27 2.58 -6.73
N HIS A 207 -20.50 3.17 -5.84
CA HIS A 207 -21.00 3.72 -4.60
C HIS A 207 -20.93 5.25 -4.65
N ALA A 208 -21.99 5.92 -4.23
CA ALA A 208 -22.09 7.36 -4.30
C ALA A 208 -22.77 7.94 -3.07
N TYR A 209 -22.45 9.19 -2.77
CA TYR A 209 -23.19 9.99 -1.80
C TYR A 209 -24.35 10.70 -2.53
N ALA A 210 -25.53 10.68 -1.96
CA ALA A 210 -26.62 11.51 -2.45
C ALA A 210 -26.34 12.99 -2.15
N ALA A 211 -26.59 13.87 -3.12
CA ALA A 211 -26.28 15.29 -3.04
C ALA A 211 -27.03 16.06 -1.92
N ASP A 212 -28.08 15.47 -1.37
CA ASP A 212 -28.97 16.05 -0.37
C ASP A 212 -28.78 15.50 1.06
N GLN A 213 -27.85 14.57 1.24
CA GLN A 213 -27.55 14.03 2.56
C GLN A 213 -26.27 14.66 3.11
N ASP A 214 -26.36 15.29 4.28
CA ASP A 214 -25.21 15.63 5.09
C ASP A 214 -24.23 14.45 5.14
N LEU A 215 -22.91 14.71 5.09
CA LEU A 215 -21.81 13.74 4.96
C LEU A 215 -21.76 12.64 6.05
N GLY A 216 -22.89 12.25 6.59
CA GLY A 216 -23.07 11.13 7.51
C GLY A 216 -23.35 9.84 6.75
N ASP A 217 -22.40 8.96 6.74
CA ASP A 217 -22.39 7.48 6.61
C ASP A 217 -23.32 6.73 5.61
N SER A 218 -24.16 7.35 4.81
CA SER A 218 -25.04 6.61 3.90
C SER A 218 -24.57 6.65 2.45
N LYS A 219 -23.46 5.96 2.15
CA LYS A 219 -23.10 5.58 0.79
C LYS A 219 -24.14 4.58 0.27
N ALA A 220 -24.73 4.86 -0.89
CA ALA A 220 -25.61 3.92 -1.56
C ALA A 220 -24.94 3.35 -2.83
N ALA A 221 -25.23 2.09 -3.15
CA ALA A 221 -24.77 1.48 -4.39
C ALA A 221 -25.77 1.77 -5.52
N TYR A 222 -25.22 2.00 -6.71
CA TYR A 222 -25.97 2.25 -7.94
C TYR A 222 -25.40 1.43 -9.10
N VAL A 223 -26.29 1.02 -9.98
CA VAL A 223 -25.95 0.50 -11.31
C VAL A 223 -26.03 1.66 -12.30
N VAL A 224 -24.92 1.99 -12.93
CA VAL A 224 -24.79 3.06 -13.93
C VAL A 224 -24.64 2.44 -15.30
N PRO A 225 -25.62 2.58 -16.21
CA PRO A 225 -25.48 2.11 -17.60
C PRO A 225 -24.38 2.90 -18.33
N LEU A 226 -23.53 2.21 -19.10
CA LEU A 226 -22.52 2.85 -19.97
C LEU A 226 -23.12 3.41 -21.26
N SER A 227 -24.26 2.88 -21.69
CA SER A 227 -25.16 3.49 -22.69
C SER A 227 -26.05 4.52 -21.99
N ALA A 228 -26.73 5.35 -22.77
CA ALA A 228 -27.68 6.32 -22.22
C ALA A 228 -28.71 5.68 -21.28
N GLY A 229 -28.80 6.19 -20.05
CA GLY A 229 -29.73 5.70 -19.03
C GLY A 229 -29.51 6.39 -17.68
N THR A 230 -30.51 6.32 -16.79
CA THR A 230 -30.41 6.85 -15.42
C THR A 230 -29.82 5.82 -14.47
N PRO A 231 -28.93 6.21 -13.55
CA PRO A 231 -28.44 5.31 -12.51
C PRO A 231 -29.59 4.73 -11.68
N ARG A 232 -29.54 3.43 -11.44
CA ARG A 232 -30.52 2.69 -10.64
C ARG A 232 -29.91 2.34 -9.28
N ARG A 233 -30.56 2.77 -8.20
CA ARG A 233 -30.14 2.41 -6.84
C ARG A 233 -30.34 0.91 -6.59
N LEU A 234 -29.37 0.27 -5.90
CA LEU A 234 -29.47 -1.09 -5.45
C LEU A 234 -29.98 -1.13 -4.00
N GLY A 235 -31.09 -1.84 -3.78
CA GLY A 235 -31.63 -2.09 -2.45
C GLY A 235 -31.94 -0.83 -1.63
N SER A 236 -32.26 -1.03 -0.37
CA SER A 236 -32.53 0.03 0.62
C SER A 236 -31.37 0.30 1.58
N SER A 237 -30.39 -0.63 1.68
CA SER A 237 -29.28 -0.60 2.61
C SER A 237 -28.02 0.03 2.03
N ALA A 238 -27.05 0.34 2.89
CA ALA A 238 -25.73 0.81 2.49
C ALA A 238 -24.89 -0.36 1.95
N PHE A 239 -25.08 -0.69 0.68
CA PHE A 239 -24.27 -1.66 -0.04
C PHE A 239 -22.90 -1.04 -0.30
N LEU A 240 -21.88 -1.46 0.44
CA LEU A 240 -20.52 -0.99 0.20
C LEU A 240 -19.69 -2.08 -0.50
N GLU A 241 -18.82 -1.66 -1.39
CA GLU A 241 -17.85 -2.52 -2.10
C GLU A 241 -18.48 -3.76 -2.76
N ALA A 242 -19.59 -3.54 -3.47
CA ALA A 242 -20.31 -4.63 -4.11
C ALA A 242 -19.63 -5.12 -5.40
N THR A 243 -19.81 -6.40 -5.74
CA THR A 243 -19.27 -7.04 -6.94
C THR A 243 -20.28 -8.01 -7.54
N TRP A 244 -20.34 -8.08 -8.87
CA TRP A 244 -21.21 -9.08 -9.57
C TRP A 244 -20.60 -10.47 -9.57
N SER A 245 -21.46 -11.49 -9.48
CA SER A 245 -21.09 -12.83 -9.85
C SER A 245 -20.77 -12.94 -11.35
N PRO A 246 -19.92 -13.88 -11.80
CA PRO A 246 -19.52 -13.99 -13.20
C PRO A 246 -20.68 -14.21 -14.18
N ASP A 247 -21.81 -14.77 -13.72
CA ASP A 247 -23.03 -14.98 -14.49
C ASP A 247 -23.98 -13.75 -14.48
N GLY A 248 -23.60 -12.69 -13.73
CA GLY A 248 -24.36 -11.44 -13.60
C GLY A 248 -25.67 -11.54 -12.81
N ARG A 249 -25.98 -12.71 -12.21
CA ARG A 249 -27.26 -12.94 -11.53
C ARG A 249 -27.26 -12.51 -10.08
N ARG A 250 -26.09 -12.48 -9.43
CA ARG A 250 -25.94 -12.16 -8.01
C ARG A 250 -24.92 -11.04 -7.80
N ILE A 251 -25.02 -10.40 -6.65
CA ILE A 251 -24.02 -9.47 -6.13
C ILE A 251 -23.55 -9.94 -4.76
N ALA A 252 -22.26 -9.77 -4.47
CA ALA A 252 -21.72 -9.85 -3.12
C ALA A 252 -21.38 -8.45 -2.63
N TYR A 253 -21.64 -8.16 -1.37
CA TYR A 253 -21.41 -6.86 -0.76
C TYR A 253 -21.20 -6.98 0.75
N ARG A 254 -20.71 -5.92 1.38
CA ARG A 254 -20.59 -5.85 2.83
C ARG A 254 -21.61 -4.89 3.46
N GLU A 255 -21.96 -5.20 4.69
CA GLU A 255 -22.64 -4.30 5.62
C GLU A 255 -21.97 -4.43 6.99
N GLY A 256 -21.26 -3.38 7.43
CA GLY A 256 -20.43 -3.46 8.61
C GLY A 256 -19.35 -4.54 8.50
N THR A 257 -19.37 -5.51 9.42
CA THR A 257 -18.46 -6.68 9.46
C THR A 257 -19.03 -7.92 8.79
N ASP A 258 -20.19 -7.83 8.20
CA ASP A 258 -20.90 -8.94 7.57
C ASP A 258 -20.74 -8.95 6.05
N LEU A 259 -20.52 -10.11 5.48
CA LEU A 259 -20.52 -10.37 4.04
C LEU A 259 -21.87 -10.96 3.62
N TYR A 260 -22.48 -10.39 2.59
CA TYR A 260 -23.76 -10.81 2.02
C TYR A 260 -23.66 -11.18 0.55
N VAL A 261 -24.60 -12.01 0.10
CA VAL A 261 -24.92 -12.21 -1.32
C VAL A 261 -26.41 -11.96 -1.50
N ALA A 262 -26.76 -11.27 -2.60
CA ALA A 262 -28.13 -10.98 -3.01
C ALA A 262 -28.31 -11.23 -4.51
N GLU A 263 -29.55 -11.17 -5.00
CA GLU A 263 -29.82 -11.11 -6.44
C GLU A 263 -29.23 -9.81 -7.03
N SER A 264 -29.03 -9.75 -8.35
CA SER A 264 -28.36 -8.61 -9.01
C SER A 264 -29.14 -7.28 -8.93
N ASP A 265 -30.41 -7.33 -8.52
CA ASP A 265 -31.21 -6.14 -8.22
C ASP A 265 -31.14 -5.70 -6.75
N GLY A 266 -30.41 -6.44 -5.91
CA GLY A 266 -30.28 -6.21 -4.48
C GLY A 266 -31.35 -6.91 -3.62
N SER A 267 -32.24 -7.68 -4.23
CA SER A 267 -33.27 -8.43 -3.50
C SER A 267 -32.73 -9.72 -2.90
N ALA A 268 -33.52 -10.34 -2.01
CA ALA A 268 -33.21 -11.61 -1.35
C ALA A 268 -31.79 -11.71 -0.70
N PRO A 269 -31.39 -10.75 0.14
CA PRO A 269 -30.08 -10.76 0.76
C PRO A 269 -29.90 -11.97 1.69
N ARG A 270 -28.76 -12.64 1.57
CA ARG A 270 -28.37 -13.76 2.42
C ARG A 270 -26.97 -13.50 3.00
N LYS A 271 -26.87 -13.53 4.33
CA LYS A 271 -25.57 -13.42 4.99
C LYS A 271 -24.73 -14.66 4.73
N LEU A 272 -23.49 -14.47 4.31
CA LEU A 272 -22.51 -15.55 4.14
C LEU A 272 -21.63 -15.72 5.37
N ALA A 273 -21.15 -14.62 5.96
CA ALA A 273 -20.22 -14.65 7.06
C ALA A 273 -20.30 -13.40 7.92
N THR A 274 -19.94 -13.53 9.19
CA THR A 274 -19.61 -12.42 10.11
C THR A 274 -18.14 -12.52 10.46
N LEU A 275 -17.39 -11.43 10.36
CA LEU A 275 -15.95 -11.37 10.48
C LEU A 275 -15.53 -10.47 11.65
N GLN A 276 -14.26 -10.54 12.04
CA GLN A 276 -13.72 -9.70 13.13
C GLN A 276 -13.53 -8.23 12.72
N GLY A 277 -13.51 -7.95 11.41
CA GLY A 277 -13.40 -6.64 10.80
C GLY A 277 -14.17 -6.60 9.48
N PRO A 278 -14.28 -5.42 8.83
CA PRO A 278 -15.02 -5.30 7.57
C PRO A 278 -14.37 -6.12 6.45
N PRO A 279 -15.15 -6.92 5.71
CA PRO A 279 -14.69 -7.60 4.49
C PRO A 279 -14.67 -6.60 3.35
N LEU A 280 -13.48 -6.27 2.86
CA LEU A 280 -13.25 -5.24 1.85
C LEU A 280 -12.90 -5.88 0.49
N SER A 281 -13.28 -5.20 -0.59
CA SER A 281 -13.01 -5.59 -1.99
C SER A 281 -13.36 -7.05 -2.30
N PRO A 282 -14.58 -7.51 -2.04
CA PRO A 282 -14.98 -8.88 -2.36
C PRO A 282 -14.89 -9.11 -3.88
N ARG A 283 -14.42 -10.30 -4.27
CA ARG A 283 -14.31 -10.72 -5.67
C ARG A 283 -14.72 -12.18 -5.82
N TRP A 284 -15.50 -12.46 -6.83
CA TRP A 284 -15.88 -13.81 -7.21
C TRP A 284 -14.77 -14.51 -8.00
N SER A 285 -14.59 -15.81 -7.78
CA SER A 285 -13.82 -16.63 -8.70
C SER A 285 -14.51 -16.69 -10.08
N PRO A 286 -13.78 -16.88 -11.19
CA PRO A 286 -14.38 -16.92 -12.53
C PRO A 286 -15.44 -18.00 -12.73
N ASP A 287 -15.42 -19.09 -11.92
CA ASP A 287 -16.43 -20.14 -11.94
C ASP A 287 -17.62 -19.88 -10.99
N GLY A 288 -17.61 -18.76 -10.27
CA GLY A 288 -18.66 -18.34 -9.35
C GLY A 288 -18.83 -19.16 -8.08
N LYS A 289 -17.83 -20.00 -7.73
CA LYS A 289 -17.91 -20.88 -6.56
C LYS A 289 -17.31 -20.27 -5.30
N LEU A 290 -16.35 -19.39 -5.44
CA LEU A 290 -15.59 -18.78 -4.35
C LEU A 290 -15.75 -17.27 -4.34
N LEU A 291 -15.65 -16.72 -3.14
CA LEU A 291 -15.48 -15.28 -2.88
C LEU A 291 -14.19 -15.08 -2.11
N ARG A 292 -13.34 -14.18 -2.57
CA ARG A 292 -12.17 -13.68 -1.83
C ARG A 292 -12.35 -12.22 -1.51
N PHE A 293 -11.87 -11.84 -0.35
CA PHE A 293 -11.91 -10.48 0.17
C PHE A 293 -10.76 -10.31 1.16
N PHE A 294 -10.45 -9.08 1.52
CA PHE A 294 -9.55 -8.89 2.64
C PHE A 294 -10.32 -8.36 3.85
N VAL A 295 -9.89 -8.76 5.04
CA VAL A 295 -10.46 -8.33 6.31
C VAL A 295 -9.48 -7.36 6.94
N TRP A 296 -9.97 -6.17 7.24
CA TRP A 296 -9.21 -5.14 7.94
C TRP A 296 -9.39 -5.30 9.45
N ILE A 297 -8.29 -5.47 10.19
CA ILE A 297 -8.32 -5.66 11.65
C ILE A 297 -7.64 -4.47 12.38
N GLY A 298 -7.12 -3.51 11.64
CA GLY A 298 -6.40 -2.35 12.16
C GLY A 298 -5.25 -1.95 11.25
N MET A 299 -4.56 -0.86 11.57
CA MET A 299 -3.47 -0.35 10.72
C MET A 299 -2.37 -1.40 10.53
N GLY A 300 -2.07 -1.69 9.27
CA GLY A 300 -1.06 -2.67 8.88
C GLY A 300 -1.39 -4.12 9.23
N ASN A 301 -2.61 -4.40 9.58
CA ASN A 301 -3.07 -5.76 9.85
C ASN A 301 -4.35 -6.04 9.06
N HIS A 302 -4.17 -6.50 7.83
CA HIS A 302 -5.25 -6.94 6.95
C HIS A 302 -4.81 -8.21 6.23
N SER A 303 -5.73 -9.14 6.09
CA SER A 303 -5.45 -10.47 5.55
C SER A 303 -6.49 -10.89 4.53
N LEU A 304 -6.06 -11.67 3.54
CA LEU A 304 -6.94 -12.27 2.55
C LEU A 304 -7.72 -13.45 3.14
N TRP A 305 -8.99 -13.51 2.82
CA TRP A 305 -9.92 -14.57 3.23
C TRP A 305 -10.65 -15.13 2.02
N GLU A 306 -11.09 -16.38 2.17
CA GLU A 306 -11.89 -17.08 1.17
C GLU A 306 -13.10 -17.73 1.81
N VAL A 307 -14.23 -17.71 1.09
CA VAL A 307 -15.45 -18.41 1.46
C VAL A 307 -16.11 -18.97 0.20
N HIS A 308 -16.75 -20.13 0.31
CA HIS A 308 -17.59 -20.64 -0.77
C HIS A 308 -18.84 -19.77 -0.94
N SER A 309 -19.37 -19.74 -2.17
CA SER A 309 -20.57 -18.96 -2.50
C SER A 309 -21.84 -19.38 -1.75
N ASP A 310 -21.83 -20.53 -1.11
CA ASP A 310 -22.86 -21.02 -0.20
C ASP A 310 -22.66 -20.63 1.27
N GLY A 311 -21.51 -19.98 1.61
CA GLY A 311 -21.12 -19.58 2.95
C GLY A 311 -20.28 -20.60 3.70
N SER A 312 -20.02 -21.77 3.12
CA SER A 312 -19.17 -22.80 3.72
C SER A 312 -17.67 -22.51 3.56
N HIS A 313 -16.82 -23.19 4.32
CA HIS A 313 -15.35 -23.17 4.20
C HIS A 313 -14.71 -21.77 4.33
N LEU A 314 -15.23 -20.92 5.21
CA LEU A 314 -14.60 -19.65 5.53
C LEU A 314 -13.24 -19.87 6.19
N HIS A 315 -12.17 -19.32 5.60
CA HIS A 315 -10.81 -19.42 6.14
C HIS A 315 -9.92 -18.28 5.64
N GLN A 316 -8.86 -18.00 6.41
CA GLN A 316 -7.81 -17.05 6.02
C GLN A 316 -6.86 -17.71 5.02
N LEU A 317 -6.53 -16.98 3.96
CA LEU A 317 -5.47 -17.37 3.02
C LEU A 317 -4.11 -16.97 3.58
N PHE A 318 -3.11 -17.83 3.38
CA PHE A 318 -1.70 -17.56 3.71
C PHE A 318 -1.43 -17.14 5.17
N PRO A 319 -1.98 -17.83 6.21
CA PRO A 319 -1.96 -17.34 7.59
C PRO A 319 -0.56 -17.09 8.17
N ASP A 320 0.47 -17.78 7.68
CA ASP A 320 1.86 -17.67 8.16
C ASP A 320 2.81 -17.10 7.10
N TRP A 321 2.28 -16.61 5.98
CA TRP A 321 3.10 -16.18 4.86
C TRP A 321 3.71 -14.79 5.08
N ASN A 322 3.01 -13.89 5.74
CA ASN A 322 3.44 -12.54 6.07
C ASN A 322 3.05 -12.21 7.51
N ASN A 323 3.93 -11.58 8.28
CA ASN A 323 3.66 -11.22 9.67
C ASN A 323 4.26 -9.81 9.97
N PRO A 324 3.41 -8.80 10.26
CA PRO A 324 1.94 -8.87 10.22
C PRO A 324 1.41 -9.11 8.80
N SER A 325 0.22 -9.68 8.70
CA SER A 325 -0.49 -9.82 7.42
C SER A 325 -0.82 -8.45 6.84
N ALA A 326 -0.48 -8.24 5.56
CA ALA A 326 -0.73 -6.99 4.86
C ALA A 326 -1.04 -7.27 3.38
N GLU A 327 -2.02 -8.15 3.14
CA GLU A 327 -2.48 -8.57 1.82
C GLU A 327 -3.85 -7.99 1.51
N CYS A 328 -4.02 -7.40 0.32
CA CYS A 328 -5.31 -6.86 -0.10
C CYS A 328 -5.57 -6.95 -1.61
N CYS A 329 -6.76 -6.55 -1.96
CA CYS A 329 -7.14 -6.02 -3.27
C CYS A 329 -6.91 -6.98 -4.43
N GLY A 330 -7.22 -8.25 -4.22
CA GLY A 330 -6.92 -9.30 -5.20
C GLY A 330 -7.97 -9.43 -6.31
N LYS A 331 -7.51 -9.92 -7.47
CA LYS A 331 -8.37 -10.27 -8.63
C LYS A 331 -7.85 -11.52 -9.32
N TRP A 332 -8.76 -12.36 -9.82
CA TRP A 332 -8.38 -13.52 -10.64
C TRP A 332 -8.06 -13.11 -12.06
N THR A 333 -7.17 -13.89 -12.71
CA THR A 333 -7.11 -13.90 -14.17
C THR A 333 -8.42 -14.48 -14.74
N PRO A 334 -8.85 -14.06 -15.93
CA PRO A 334 -10.13 -14.51 -16.51
C PRO A 334 -10.24 -16.04 -16.67
N ASP A 335 -9.13 -16.73 -16.89
CA ASP A 335 -9.05 -18.18 -16.99
C ASP A 335 -9.04 -18.89 -15.62
N GLY A 336 -8.97 -18.13 -14.54
CA GLY A 336 -8.91 -18.61 -13.16
C GLY A 336 -7.63 -19.35 -12.81
N ARG A 337 -6.55 -19.23 -13.63
CA ARG A 337 -5.27 -19.91 -13.33
C ARG A 337 -4.46 -19.19 -12.25
N TYR A 338 -4.60 -17.87 -12.16
CA TYR A 338 -3.87 -17.05 -11.18
C TYR A 338 -4.80 -16.13 -10.41
N PHE A 339 -4.46 -15.91 -9.16
CA PHE A 339 -4.99 -14.84 -8.34
C PHE A 339 -3.88 -13.81 -8.10
N ILE A 340 -4.13 -12.57 -8.47
CA ILE A 340 -3.20 -11.44 -8.35
C ILE A 340 -3.64 -10.60 -7.16
N PHE A 341 -2.72 -10.24 -6.27
CA PHE A 341 -3.03 -9.44 -5.08
C PHE A 341 -1.88 -8.52 -4.72
N MET A 342 -2.13 -7.57 -3.86
CA MET A 342 -1.13 -6.64 -3.36
C MET A 342 -0.70 -7.03 -1.94
N SER A 343 0.61 -6.86 -1.64
CA SER A 343 1.16 -7.06 -0.30
C SER A 343 2.38 -6.18 -0.09
N SER A 344 2.57 -5.73 1.14
CA SER A 344 3.78 -5.04 1.59
C SER A 344 4.96 -5.98 1.87
N ARG A 345 4.76 -7.30 1.78
CA ARG A 345 5.83 -8.29 1.98
C ARG A 345 6.99 -8.07 1.00
N GLY A 346 8.22 -8.11 1.51
CA GLY A 346 9.42 -7.94 0.68
C GLY A 346 9.65 -6.51 0.19
N ALA A 347 8.76 -5.57 0.50
CA ALA A 347 9.12 -4.16 0.48
C ALA A 347 10.29 -3.97 1.44
N ALA A 348 11.28 -3.16 1.07
CA ALA A 348 12.35 -2.78 2.00
C ALA A 348 11.70 -2.33 3.33
N PRO A 349 12.39 -2.36 4.49
CA PRO A 349 11.79 -1.99 5.78
C PRO A 349 11.38 -0.53 5.83
N LYS A 350 10.47 -0.16 4.96
CA LYS A 350 9.98 1.17 4.64
C LYS A 350 8.48 1.02 4.69
N GLY A 351 7.86 1.44 5.73
CA GLY A 351 6.47 1.67 5.95
C GLY A 351 5.42 0.87 5.15
N GLU A 352 4.22 0.83 5.63
CA GLU A 352 3.07 0.12 5.03
C GLU A 352 2.68 0.62 3.63
N SER A 353 3.22 1.76 3.20
CA SER A 353 2.87 2.42 1.93
C SER A 353 3.47 1.76 0.69
N ALA A 354 4.54 0.96 0.81
CA ALA A 354 5.14 0.29 -0.34
C ALA A 354 4.46 -1.06 -0.59
N THR A 355 3.57 -1.13 -1.57
CA THR A 355 2.91 -2.37 -1.98
C THR A 355 3.50 -2.92 -3.25
N ASN A 356 3.72 -4.24 -3.28
CA ASN A 356 4.12 -5.01 -4.44
C ASN A 356 2.98 -5.89 -4.94
N LEU A 357 3.02 -6.20 -6.24
CA LEU A 357 2.10 -7.11 -6.86
C LEU A 357 2.61 -8.54 -6.73
N TRP A 358 1.74 -9.44 -6.33
CA TRP A 358 2.00 -10.85 -6.14
C TRP A 358 1.02 -11.70 -6.93
N ALA A 359 1.43 -12.89 -7.34
CA ALA A 359 0.57 -13.86 -8.00
C ALA A 359 0.64 -15.21 -7.28
N VAL A 360 -0.49 -15.84 -7.13
CA VAL A 360 -0.58 -17.25 -6.70
C VAL A 360 -1.27 -18.05 -7.78
N ARG A 361 -0.74 -19.23 -8.07
CA ARG A 361 -1.31 -20.15 -9.05
C ARG A 361 -2.41 -20.98 -8.39
N GLU A 362 -3.60 -21.01 -9.02
CA GLU A 362 -4.81 -21.62 -8.48
C GLU A 362 -5.09 -23.04 -9.03
N LYS A 363 -4.67 -23.29 -10.27
CA LYS A 363 -4.95 -24.55 -10.95
C LYS A 363 -3.68 -25.29 -11.33
N ASP A 364 -3.66 -26.59 -11.04
CA ASP A 364 -2.63 -27.50 -11.54
C ASP A 364 -2.73 -27.64 -13.05
N GLU A 365 -1.59 -27.73 -13.74
CA GLU A 365 -1.52 -27.96 -15.16
C GLU A 365 -1.12 -29.40 -15.43
N TYR A 366 -2.03 -30.17 -16.05
CA TYR A 366 -1.74 -31.52 -16.56
C TYR A 366 -0.79 -32.36 -15.69
N PHE A 367 -1.25 -32.79 -14.50
CA PHE A 367 -0.49 -33.66 -13.58
C PHE A 367 0.74 -33.03 -12.89
N ARG A 368 1.02 -31.76 -13.06
CA ARG A 368 2.08 -31.05 -12.33
C ARG A 368 1.50 -30.46 -11.05
N ARG A 369 1.97 -30.93 -9.90
CA ARG A 369 1.66 -30.29 -8.62
C ARG A 369 2.31 -28.91 -8.56
N VAL A 370 1.53 -27.88 -8.42
CA VAL A 370 2.00 -26.53 -8.28
C VAL A 370 2.09 -26.17 -6.81
N SER A 371 3.16 -25.47 -6.44
CA SER A 371 3.24 -24.89 -5.09
C SER A 371 2.25 -23.73 -5.00
N PRO A 372 1.34 -23.69 -4.01
CA PRO A 372 0.42 -22.57 -3.82
C PRO A 372 1.12 -21.34 -3.20
N LYS A 373 2.45 -21.26 -3.29
CA LYS A 373 3.21 -20.12 -2.72
C LYS A 373 3.10 -18.90 -3.63
N PRO A 374 2.75 -17.75 -3.07
CA PRO A 374 2.75 -16.49 -3.82
C PRO A 374 4.13 -16.15 -4.36
N VAL A 375 4.16 -15.64 -5.59
CA VAL A 375 5.34 -15.17 -6.31
C VAL A 375 5.24 -13.67 -6.52
N GLN A 376 6.31 -12.95 -6.20
CA GLN A 376 6.38 -11.51 -6.38
C GLN A 376 6.56 -11.16 -7.86
N LEU A 377 5.70 -10.29 -8.39
CA LEU A 377 5.71 -9.85 -9.78
C LEU A 377 6.45 -8.52 -9.97
N THR A 378 6.38 -7.63 -8.99
CA THR A 378 6.98 -6.30 -9.06
C THR A 378 7.94 -6.07 -7.90
N LEU A 379 8.96 -5.24 -8.14
CA LEU A 379 9.87 -4.75 -7.12
C LEU A 379 9.75 -3.23 -7.11
N THR A 380 9.05 -2.68 -6.12
CA THR A 380 9.09 -1.24 -5.88
C THR A 380 10.42 -0.91 -5.23
N SER A 381 11.36 -0.39 -6.02
CA SER A 381 12.74 -0.11 -5.58
C SER A 381 12.89 1.22 -4.86
N THR A 382 11.91 2.12 -5.00
CA THR A 382 11.92 3.45 -4.38
C THR A 382 10.79 3.53 -3.36
N GLY A 383 11.11 3.92 -2.13
CA GLY A 383 10.22 3.89 -0.97
C GLY A 383 8.95 4.75 -1.04
N THR A 384 8.65 5.36 -2.17
CA THR A 384 7.45 6.20 -2.41
C THR A 384 6.59 5.69 -3.56
N ALA A 385 7.09 4.75 -4.37
CA ALA A 385 6.28 4.14 -5.43
C ALA A 385 5.43 3.01 -4.86
N GLN A 386 4.12 3.08 -5.04
CA GLN A 386 3.17 2.05 -4.62
C GLN A 386 2.23 1.68 -5.75
N ILE A 387 1.77 0.44 -5.74
CA ILE A 387 0.67 -0.01 -6.58
C ILE A 387 -0.59 0.06 -5.73
N ILE A 388 -1.60 0.80 -6.21
CA ILE A 388 -2.85 1.00 -5.48
C ILE A 388 -4.04 0.25 -6.08
N SER A 389 -3.93 -0.18 -7.34
CA SER A 389 -4.93 -1.02 -7.98
C SER A 389 -4.31 -1.82 -9.11
N ALA A 390 -4.81 -3.03 -9.34
CA ALA A 390 -4.38 -3.88 -10.44
C ALA A 390 -5.57 -4.65 -11.02
N VAL A 391 -5.56 -4.85 -12.35
CA VAL A 391 -6.56 -5.67 -13.04
C VAL A 391 -5.91 -6.45 -14.19
N PRO A 392 -6.11 -7.77 -14.29
CA PRO A 392 -5.69 -8.55 -15.46
C PRO A 392 -6.50 -8.16 -16.71
N SER A 393 -5.84 -8.13 -17.87
CA SER A 393 -6.52 -8.01 -19.15
C SER A 393 -7.41 -9.22 -19.42
N ARG A 394 -8.43 -9.05 -20.26
CA ARG A 394 -9.38 -10.13 -20.57
C ARG A 394 -8.74 -11.34 -21.27
N ASP A 395 -7.64 -11.12 -21.99
CA ASP A 395 -6.85 -12.19 -22.62
C ASP A 395 -5.79 -12.80 -21.69
N GLY A 396 -5.66 -12.29 -20.47
CA GLY A 396 -4.72 -12.74 -19.46
C GLY A 396 -3.24 -12.40 -19.74
N LYS A 397 -2.90 -11.68 -20.82
CA LYS A 397 -1.52 -11.42 -21.24
C LYS A 397 -0.91 -10.16 -20.64
N ARG A 398 -1.73 -9.28 -20.08
CA ARG A 398 -1.31 -8.02 -19.46
C ARG A 398 -1.93 -7.87 -18.07
N LEU A 399 -1.24 -7.09 -17.27
CA LEU A 399 -1.79 -6.53 -16.05
C LEU A 399 -1.84 -5.01 -16.21
N PHE A 400 -2.98 -4.40 -15.98
CA PHE A 400 -3.08 -2.95 -15.87
C PHE A 400 -2.97 -2.59 -14.40
N VAL A 401 -2.13 -1.61 -14.07
CA VAL A 401 -1.91 -1.17 -12.69
C VAL A 401 -1.99 0.34 -12.60
N ILE A 402 -2.52 0.85 -11.51
CA ILE A 402 -2.31 2.23 -11.08
C ILE A 402 -1.11 2.21 -10.15
N SER A 403 -0.08 2.95 -10.52
CA SER A 403 1.10 3.14 -9.68
C SER A 403 1.28 4.61 -9.39
N GLY A 404 1.55 4.92 -8.13
CA GLY A 404 1.70 6.28 -7.64
C GLY A 404 2.99 6.52 -6.91
N ASN A 405 3.33 7.80 -6.81
CA ASN A 405 4.41 8.30 -5.99
C ASN A 405 3.82 9.36 -5.05
N GLU A 406 3.61 8.97 -3.79
CA GLU A 406 3.01 9.85 -2.78
C GLU A 406 3.96 10.98 -2.40
N ARG A 407 3.47 12.19 -2.57
CA ARG A 407 4.18 13.41 -2.19
C ARG A 407 3.22 14.43 -1.63
N TYR A 408 3.56 14.93 -0.46
CA TYR A 408 2.78 15.93 0.24
C TYR A 408 3.63 17.15 0.55
N GLU A 409 3.03 18.31 0.44
CA GLU A 409 3.63 19.60 0.82
C GLU A 409 2.89 20.19 2.00
N LEU A 410 3.64 20.59 3.03
CA LEU A 410 3.09 21.46 4.06
C LEU A 410 2.96 22.87 3.48
N VAL A 411 1.76 23.42 3.53
CA VAL A 411 1.46 24.78 3.08
C VAL A 411 0.89 25.63 4.21
N ARG A 412 1.20 26.92 4.19
CA ARG A 412 0.78 27.90 5.17
C ARG A 412 -0.08 28.97 4.49
N TYR A 413 -1.20 29.31 5.13
CA TYR A 413 -2.05 30.38 4.64
C TYR A 413 -1.41 31.74 4.87
N ASP A 414 -1.19 32.49 3.80
CA ASP A 414 -0.72 33.88 3.81
C ASP A 414 -1.90 34.84 3.68
N LYS A 415 -2.12 35.66 4.71
CA LYS A 415 -3.21 36.64 4.76
C LYS A 415 -3.06 37.77 3.72
N GLY A 416 -1.82 38.07 3.34
CA GLY A 416 -1.55 39.14 2.37
C GLY A 416 -1.97 38.77 0.96
N SER A 417 -1.53 37.64 0.48
CA SER A 417 -1.91 37.08 -0.84
C SER A 417 -3.23 36.33 -0.84
N ARG A 418 -3.80 36.00 0.34
CA ARG A 418 -4.98 35.13 0.53
C ARG A 418 -4.83 33.75 -0.11
N ASN A 419 -3.60 33.23 -0.15
CA ASN A 419 -3.27 31.95 -0.73
C ASN A 419 -2.48 31.07 0.25
N PHE A 420 -2.49 29.75 0.00
CA PHE A 420 -1.59 28.82 0.66
C PHE A 420 -0.25 28.77 -0.07
N LEU A 421 0.83 29.07 0.63
CA LEU A 421 2.20 29.07 0.13
C LEU A 421 2.97 27.86 0.71
N PRO A 422 3.93 27.26 -0.05
CA PRO A 422 4.78 26.20 0.48
C PRO A 422 5.46 26.60 1.78
N TYR A 423 5.44 25.71 2.75
CA TYR A 423 6.09 25.86 4.05
C TYR A 423 6.89 24.61 4.34
N LEU A 424 8.15 24.69 4.77
CA LEU A 424 9.10 23.57 4.90
C LEU A 424 9.37 22.83 3.56
N PRO A 425 9.88 23.52 2.53
CA PRO A 425 10.11 22.91 1.24
C PRO A 425 11.10 21.73 1.32
N GLY A 426 10.83 20.69 0.53
CA GLY A 426 11.65 19.46 0.49
C GLY A 426 11.45 18.51 1.67
N VAL A 427 10.43 18.72 2.49
CA VAL A 427 9.93 17.75 3.48
C VAL A 427 8.73 17.04 2.90
N ASN A 428 8.85 15.73 2.63
CA ASN A 428 7.72 14.87 2.28
C ASN A 428 7.17 14.25 3.57
N GLY A 429 6.33 14.98 4.25
CA GLY A 429 5.81 14.61 5.56
C GLY A 429 4.36 14.94 5.76
N VAL A 430 3.78 14.33 6.77
CA VAL A 430 2.40 14.52 7.22
C VAL A 430 2.36 14.64 8.76
N LYS A 431 1.20 15.03 9.31
CA LYS A 431 0.97 15.01 10.78
C LYS A 431 1.98 15.85 11.56
N PHE A 432 2.18 17.08 11.09
CA PHE A 432 3.13 18.01 11.68
C PHE A 432 2.69 18.50 13.07
N SER A 433 3.66 18.69 13.96
CA SER A 433 3.48 19.36 15.26
C SER A 433 4.67 20.25 15.54
N PHE A 434 4.41 21.48 15.99
CA PHE A 434 5.45 22.46 16.32
C PHE A 434 5.70 22.52 17.82
N SER A 435 6.95 22.75 18.22
CA SER A 435 7.29 23.06 19.60
C SER A 435 6.64 24.38 20.03
N ARG A 436 6.42 24.56 21.31
CA ARG A 436 5.72 25.74 21.86
C ARG A 436 6.43 27.06 21.54
N ASP A 437 7.75 27.05 21.46
CA ASP A 437 8.58 28.19 21.07
C ASP A 437 8.65 28.39 19.54
N GLY A 438 8.05 27.49 18.76
CA GLY A 438 8.04 27.53 17.31
C GLY A 438 9.37 27.23 16.62
N SER A 439 10.41 26.85 17.38
CA SER A 439 11.77 26.63 16.83
C SER A 439 11.93 25.26 16.17
N TRP A 440 11.13 24.27 16.57
CA TRP A 440 11.21 22.89 16.10
C TRP A 440 9.89 22.40 15.53
N VAL A 441 9.98 21.46 14.61
CA VAL A 441 8.86 20.72 14.07
C VAL A 441 9.15 19.22 14.07
N VAL A 442 8.17 18.44 14.48
CA VAL A 442 8.16 16.97 14.34
C VAL A 442 7.11 16.60 13.31
N TYR A 443 7.39 15.57 12.50
CA TYR A 443 6.49 15.10 11.45
C TYR A 443 6.71 13.61 11.17
N VAL A 444 5.71 12.99 10.55
CA VAL A 444 5.81 11.63 10.04
C VAL A 444 6.28 11.68 8.58
N ASN A 445 7.36 10.97 8.27
CA ASN A 445 7.83 10.82 6.91
C ASN A 445 6.93 9.82 6.16
N VAL A 446 6.44 10.22 4.99
CA VAL A 446 5.50 9.43 4.18
C VAL A 446 6.12 8.13 3.65
N ALA A 447 7.42 8.14 3.33
CA ALA A 447 8.06 7.00 2.69
C ALA A 447 8.18 5.75 3.58
N ASP A 448 8.22 5.92 4.91
CA ASP A 448 8.51 4.84 5.85
C ASP A 448 7.71 4.91 7.15
N ASN A 449 6.76 5.85 7.27
CA ASN A 449 5.94 6.09 8.46
C ASN A 449 6.76 6.25 9.75
N THR A 450 7.99 6.77 9.64
CA THR A 450 8.86 7.04 10.78
C THR A 450 8.75 8.48 11.23
N LEU A 451 9.06 8.71 12.50
CA LEU A 451 9.05 10.03 13.10
C LEU A 451 10.36 10.76 12.83
N TRP A 452 10.27 11.97 12.35
CA TRP A 452 11.38 12.87 12.08
C TRP A 452 11.19 14.21 12.77
N ARG A 453 12.28 14.89 13.11
CA ARG A 453 12.24 16.29 13.53
C ARG A 453 13.17 17.15 12.69
N SER A 454 12.87 18.44 12.59
CA SER A 454 13.76 19.45 12.04
C SER A 454 13.56 20.80 12.74
N ARG A 455 14.41 21.77 12.40
CA ARG A 455 14.08 23.17 12.69
C ARG A 455 12.84 23.58 11.89
N ALA A 456 12.18 24.65 12.34
CA ALA A 456 11.01 25.21 11.65
C ALA A 456 11.34 25.80 10.25
N ASP A 457 12.62 25.98 9.93
CA ASP A 457 13.12 26.33 8.60
C ASP A 457 13.48 25.12 7.72
N GLY A 458 13.30 23.89 8.24
CA GLY A 458 13.63 22.64 7.57
C GLY A 458 15.10 22.19 7.71
N SER A 459 15.94 22.90 8.44
CA SER A 459 17.31 22.52 8.74
C SER A 459 17.38 21.46 9.87
N GLU A 460 18.58 20.96 10.17
CA GLU A 460 18.87 20.02 11.25
C GLU A 460 17.92 18.81 11.31
N ARG A 461 17.67 18.16 10.18
CA ARG A 461 16.78 16.98 10.11
C ARG A 461 17.37 15.79 10.85
N LEU A 462 16.57 15.14 11.70
CA LEU A 462 16.94 13.95 12.42
C LEU A 462 15.80 12.93 12.41
N GLN A 463 16.11 11.70 12.03
CA GLN A 463 15.20 10.57 12.17
C GLN A 463 15.16 10.13 13.63
N LEU A 464 13.97 10.07 14.21
CA LEU A 464 13.78 9.74 15.63
C LEU A 464 13.37 8.28 15.83
N THR A 465 12.60 7.71 14.91
CA THR A 465 12.18 6.30 14.98
C THR A 465 12.63 5.54 13.74
N PHE A 466 12.70 4.21 13.85
CA PHE A 466 13.16 3.32 12.79
C PHE A 466 12.22 2.13 12.63
N PRO A 467 12.11 1.54 11.44
CA PRO A 467 11.39 0.28 11.28
C PRO A 467 11.95 -0.82 12.21
N PRO A 468 11.09 -1.71 12.74
CA PRO A 468 9.70 -1.96 12.34
C PRO A 468 8.65 -1.11 13.07
N MET A 469 9.03 -0.02 13.76
CA MET A 469 8.08 0.88 14.43
C MET A 469 7.37 1.75 13.39
N ASN A 470 6.03 1.68 13.35
CA ASN A 470 5.19 2.52 12.52
C ASN A 470 4.58 3.64 13.37
N ALA A 471 5.01 4.87 13.12
CA ALA A 471 4.60 6.07 13.87
C ALA A 471 3.59 6.94 13.09
N ASN A 472 2.77 6.33 12.21
CA ASN A 472 1.84 7.04 11.32
C ASN A 472 0.65 7.69 12.06
N PHE A 473 0.92 8.44 13.13
CA PHE A 473 -0.06 9.17 13.94
C PHE A 473 0.47 10.56 14.32
N ILE A 474 -0.39 11.40 14.90
CA ILE A 474 -0.03 12.76 15.27
C ILE A 474 0.84 12.78 16.53
N PRO A 475 2.06 13.29 16.46
CA PRO A 475 2.93 13.50 17.60
C PRO A 475 2.59 14.79 18.35
N SER A 476 3.06 14.91 19.60
CA SER A 476 2.88 16.08 20.46
C SER A 476 4.15 16.41 21.23
N TRP A 477 4.56 17.68 21.21
CA TRP A 477 5.70 18.18 21.96
C TRP A 477 5.37 18.35 23.45
N SER A 478 6.33 18.03 24.32
CA SER A 478 6.29 18.46 25.72
C SER A 478 6.36 20.00 25.81
N PRO A 479 5.78 20.61 26.86
CA PRO A 479 5.75 22.07 26.99
C PRO A 479 7.10 22.75 26.99
N ASP A 480 8.16 22.06 27.48
CA ASP A 480 9.55 22.52 27.50
C ASP A 480 10.30 22.24 26.17
N GLY A 481 9.67 21.55 25.22
CA GLY A 481 10.24 21.20 23.92
C GLY A 481 11.39 20.20 23.99
N SER A 482 11.57 19.48 25.11
CA SER A 482 12.64 18.48 25.27
C SER A 482 12.25 17.07 24.83
N GLN A 483 10.94 16.76 24.83
CA GLN A 483 10.42 15.44 24.53
C GLN A 483 9.26 15.51 23.53
N ILE A 484 9.01 14.37 22.89
CA ILE A 484 7.92 14.17 21.95
C ILE A 484 7.17 12.92 22.37
N ALA A 485 5.86 13.04 22.64
CA ALA A 485 4.96 11.92 22.79
C ALA A 485 4.36 11.58 21.41
N PHE A 486 4.30 10.31 21.07
CA PHE A 486 3.78 9.87 19.78
C PHE A 486 3.15 8.48 19.88
N PRO A 487 2.07 8.24 19.15
CA PRO A 487 1.52 6.90 19.00
C PRO A 487 2.33 6.14 17.95
N ALA A 488 2.54 4.86 18.20
CA ALA A 488 3.16 3.97 17.24
C ALA A 488 2.66 2.53 17.40
N SER A 489 2.67 1.76 16.33
CA SER A 489 2.48 0.31 16.36
C SER A 489 3.79 -0.42 16.14
N LEU A 490 3.91 -1.59 16.76
CA LEU A 490 4.93 -2.59 16.50
C LEU A 490 4.24 -3.81 15.87
N PRO A 491 4.93 -4.63 15.08
CA PRO A 491 4.35 -5.79 14.44
C PRO A 491 3.57 -6.67 15.42
N GLY A 492 2.29 -6.93 15.11
CA GLY A 492 1.39 -7.75 15.92
C GLY A 492 0.93 -7.13 17.25
N ARG A 493 1.17 -5.83 17.46
CA ARG A 493 0.70 -5.11 18.66
C ARG A 493 -0.24 -3.96 18.29
N PRO A 494 -1.22 -3.66 19.13
CA PRO A 494 -2.06 -2.47 18.97
C PRO A 494 -1.21 -1.20 19.05
N VAL A 495 -1.77 -0.08 18.64
CA VAL A 495 -1.12 1.23 18.75
C VAL A 495 -0.95 1.59 20.23
N GLN A 496 0.24 2.08 20.57
CA GLN A 496 0.63 2.45 21.92
C GLN A 496 1.27 3.83 21.90
N ILE A 497 1.21 4.54 23.01
CA ILE A 497 1.89 5.83 23.14
C ILE A 497 3.30 5.62 23.65
N PHE A 498 4.24 6.23 22.97
CA PHE A 498 5.66 6.31 23.33
C PHE A 498 6.06 7.75 23.57
N ARG A 499 7.19 7.95 24.25
CA ARG A 499 7.89 9.22 24.26
C ARG A 499 9.35 9.04 23.86
N ILE A 500 9.93 10.09 23.29
CA ILE A 500 11.34 10.13 22.87
C ILE A 500 11.92 11.52 23.11
N SER A 501 13.22 11.61 23.41
CA SER A 501 13.92 12.90 23.42
C SER A 501 13.93 13.51 22.01
N ARG A 502 13.81 14.84 21.90
CA ARG A 502 13.98 15.53 20.63
C ARG A 502 15.35 15.29 19.99
N ASP A 503 16.36 14.94 20.79
CA ASP A 503 17.72 14.69 20.30
C ASP A 503 17.95 13.21 19.95
N GLY A 504 16.88 12.41 19.94
CA GLY A 504 16.90 10.99 19.61
C GLY A 504 17.09 10.09 20.83
N GLY A 505 17.48 8.85 20.59
CA GLY A 505 17.62 7.81 21.60
C GLY A 505 16.55 6.72 21.47
N SER A 506 16.40 5.89 22.49
CA SER A 506 15.42 4.80 22.50
C SER A 506 14.06 5.33 22.92
N PRO A 507 12.97 5.05 22.13
CA PRO A 507 11.61 5.38 22.56
C PRO A 507 11.24 4.63 23.84
N GLU A 508 10.62 5.33 24.77
CA GLU A 508 10.05 4.77 25.99
C GLU A 508 8.55 4.55 25.81
N GLN A 509 8.07 3.34 26.05
CA GLN A 509 6.66 3.01 26.00
C GLN A 509 5.93 3.58 27.22
N LEU A 510 4.84 4.31 27.00
CA LEU A 510 4.03 4.92 28.03
C LEU A 510 2.73 4.16 28.33
N THR A 511 2.11 3.53 27.33
CA THR A 511 0.86 2.77 27.48
C THR A 511 1.03 1.32 27.00
N GLU A 512 0.18 0.44 27.52
CA GLU A 512 0.28 -1.00 27.20
C GLU A 512 -0.59 -1.42 26.01
N GLY A 513 -1.41 -0.49 25.45
CA GLY A 513 -2.31 -0.78 24.33
C GLY A 513 -3.41 -1.78 24.73
N LYS A 514 -3.95 -1.66 25.93
CA LYS A 514 -5.04 -2.53 26.44
C LYS A 514 -6.38 -2.28 25.74
N HIS A 515 -6.52 -1.15 25.08
CA HIS A 515 -7.71 -0.80 24.32
C HIS A 515 -7.68 -1.52 22.95
N ARG A 516 -8.85 -1.90 22.46
CA ARG A 516 -9.01 -2.80 21.31
C ARG A 516 -8.19 -2.42 20.08
N ASP A 517 -8.25 -1.14 19.71
CA ASP A 517 -7.60 -0.63 18.49
C ASP A 517 -6.37 0.25 18.81
N GLY A 518 -6.07 0.44 20.09
CA GLY A 518 -4.89 1.14 20.60
C GLY A 518 -5.15 2.58 21.06
N ASP A 519 -4.07 3.21 21.50
CA ASP A 519 -4.04 4.53 22.13
C ASP A 519 -3.48 5.56 21.17
N VAL A 520 -4.21 6.66 20.94
CA VAL A 520 -3.85 7.68 19.95
C VAL A 520 -4.01 9.10 20.47
N ARG A 521 -3.45 10.05 19.72
CA ARG A 521 -3.60 11.49 19.97
C ARG A 521 -3.12 11.94 21.36
N PRO A 522 -1.86 11.67 21.74
CA PRO A 522 -1.32 12.21 22.97
C PRO A 522 -1.26 13.75 22.93
N SER A 523 -1.65 14.39 24.03
CA SER A 523 -1.49 15.83 24.22
C SER A 523 -1.01 16.11 25.64
N TRP A 524 0.05 16.88 25.80
CA TRP A 524 0.65 17.18 27.07
C TRP A 524 -0.14 18.26 27.83
N SER A 525 -0.28 18.08 29.14
CA SER A 525 -0.68 19.17 30.04
C SER A 525 0.38 20.29 30.02
N PRO A 526 0.03 21.56 30.18
CA PRO A 526 0.99 22.66 30.16
C PRO A 526 2.08 22.61 31.22
N ASP A 527 1.86 21.88 32.32
CA ASP A 527 2.86 21.63 33.35
C ASP A 527 3.78 20.45 33.06
N GLY A 528 3.51 19.71 31.96
CA GLY A 528 4.30 18.58 31.53
C GLY A 528 4.17 17.31 32.37
N LYS A 529 3.21 17.23 33.29
CA LYS A 529 3.07 16.09 34.20
C LYS A 529 2.09 15.03 33.74
N THR A 530 1.14 15.41 32.89
CA THR A 530 0.05 14.54 32.44
C THR A 530 -0.02 14.51 30.92
N ILE A 531 -0.32 13.34 30.35
CA ILE A 531 -0.68 13.19 28.95
C ILE A 531 -2.16 12.80 28.88
N VAL A 532 -2.96 13.57 28.13
CA VAL A 532 -4.29 13.16 27.72
C VAL A 532 -4.18 12.41 26.39
N PHE A 533 -4.95 11.34 26.24
CA PHE A 533 -5.02 10.58 24.98
C PHE A 533 -6.40 9.93 24.82
N GLY A 534 -6.72 9.48 23.62
CA GLY A 534 -7.97 8.79 23.32
C GLY A 534 -7.71 7.41 22.73
N GLU A 535 -8.77 6.63 22.65
CA GLU A 535 -8.77 5.36 21.96
C GLU A 535 -8.90 5.58 20.44
N TYR A 536 -8.34 4.66 19.65
CA TYR A 536 -8.45 4.71 18.20
C TYR A 536 -9.82 4.18 17.75
N PRO A 537 -10.65 4.97 17.06
CA PRO A 537 -12.01 4.57 16.71
C PRO A 537 -12.10 3.51 15.59
N GLY A 538 -10.94 3.12 14.98
CA GLY A 538 -10.93 2.33 13.76
C GLY A 538 -11.32 3.17 12.53
N GLU A 539 -10.69 2.89 11.37
CA GLU A 539 -10.91 3.71 10.15
C GLU A 539 -12.13 3.29 9.33
N TYR A 540 -12.65 2.07 9.53
CA TYR A 540 -13.64 1.46 8.64
C TYR A 540 -14.93 1.00 9.31
N LEU A 541 -15.04 1.14 10.61
CA LEU A 541 -16.31 0.89 11.29
C LEU A 541 -17.07 2.22 11.38
N ASP A 542 -18.34 2.19 10.97
CA ASP A 542 -19.29 3.23 11.32
C ASP A 542 -19.12 3.55 12.81
N SER A 543 -18.73 4.78 13.10
CA SER A 543 -18.48 5.25 14.47
C SER A 543 -19.67 5.01 15.39
N ALA A 544 -20.90 5.03 14.86
CA ALA A 544 -22.11 4.70 15.58
C ALA A 544 -22.25 3.20 15.90
N VAL A 545 -21.74 2.32 15.03
CA VAL A 545 -21.68 0.85 15.29
C VAL A 545 -20.61 0.56 16.34
N GLN A 546 -19.46 1.21 16.23
CA GLN A 546 -18.34 1.08 17.17
C GLN A 546 -18.78 1.46 18.60
N ALA A 547 -19.51 2.56 18.77
CA ALA A 547 -20.00 3.02 20.07
C ALA A 547 -20.98 2.06 20.75
N LYS A 548 -21.73 1.29 19.95
CA LYS A 548 -22.64 0.25 20.48
C LYS A 548 -21.90 -0.99 20.95
N ILE A 549 -20.71 -1.25 20.41
CA ILE A 549 -19.92 -2.44 20.74
C ILE A 549 -19.04 -2.20 21.95
N SER A 550 -18.39 -1.02 22.05
CA SER A 550 -17.53 -0.64 23.18
C SER A 550 -17.43 0.88 23.26
N PRO A 551 -17.86 1.54 24.34
CA PRO A 551 -17.70 2.98 24.48
C PRO A 551 -16.22 3.35 24.56
N MET A 552 -15.83 4.41 23.85
CA MET A 552 -14.50 5.01 23.90
C MET A 552 -14.42 6.06 25.00
N TYR A 553 -13.23 6.25 25.55
CA TYR A 553 -13.01 7.23 26.63
C TYR A 553 -11.79 8.11 26.35
N VAL A 554 -11.79 9.29 26.96
CA VAL A 554 -10.62 10.14 27.09
C VAL A 554 -9.87 9.74 28.35
N TRP A 555 -8.59 9.42 28.20
CA TRP A 555 -7.71 8.94 29.24
C TRP A 555 -6.69 10.00 29.67
N LEU A 556 -6.36 10.02 30.94
CA LEU A 556 -5.30 10.83 31.53
C LEU A 556 -4.24 9.89 32.09
N LEU A 557 -2.98 10.08 31.68
CA LEU A 557 -1.82 9.38 32.18
C LEU A 557 -0.97 10.33 33.01
N ASP A 558 -0.87 10.11 34.31
CA ASP A 558 0.12 10.77 35.15
C ASP A 558 1.49 10.16 34.89
N LEU A 559 2.43 11.00 34.50
CA LEU A 559 3.76 10.53 34.08
C LEU A 559 4.68 10.13 35.25
N GLN A 560 4.40 10.61 36.44
CA GLN A 560 5.18 10.28 37.64
C GLN A 560 4.71 8.95 38.26
N SER A 561 3.43 8.81 38.49
CA SER A 561 2.84 7.62 39.12
C SER A 561 2.52 6.49 38.11
N ARG A 562 2.49 6.79 36.81
CA ARG A 562 2.03 5.90 35.72
C ARG A 562 0.56 5.48 35.86
N GLN A 563 -0.21 6.20 36.65
CA GLN A 563 -1.61 5.92 36.84
C GLN A 563 -2.46 6.41 35.68
N LEU A 564 -3.38 5.56 35.23
CA LEU A 564 -4.37 5.85 34.19
C LEU A 564 -5.73 6.14 34.84
N THR A 565 -6.36 7.24 34.43
CA THR A 565 -7.72 7.60 34.84
C THR A 565 -8.53 8.07 33.64
N THR A 566 -9.83 7.85 33.66
CA THR A 566 -10.75 8.40 32.64
C THR A 566 -11.19 9.80 33.01
N LEU A 567 -11.30 10.68 32.01
CA LEU A 567 -11.89 12.00 32.23
C LEU A 567 -13.41 11.86 32.40
N ALA A 568 -13.96 12.48 33.47
CA ALA A 568 -15.38 12.38 33.77
C ALA A 568 -16.27 12.84 32.60
N GLY A 569 -17.36 12.11 32.34
CA GLY A 569 -18.30 12.42 31.24
C GLY A 569 -17.77 12.22 29.83
N SER A 570 -16.62 11.57 29.64
CA SER A 570 -15.98 11.39 28.33
C SER A 570 -16.41 10.15 27.54
N ALA A 571 -17.47 9.46 27.95
CA ALA A 571 -17.99 8.30 27.23
C ALA A 571 -18.35 8.67 25.78
N ASN A 572 -17.85 7.90 24.81
CA ASN A 572 -18.00 8.12 23.38
C ASN A 572 -17.36 9.43 22.86
N LEU A 573 -16.37 9.92 23.57
CA LEU A 573 -15.50 11.00 23.12
C LEU A 573 -14.11 10.45 22.75
N PHE A 574 -13.52 11.03 21.70
CA PHE A 574 -12.23 10.62 21.17
C PHE A 574 -11.42 11.82 20.63
N ARG A 575 -10.18 11.60 20.22
CA ARG A 575 -9.25 12.62 19.71
C ARG A 575 -9.10 13.83 20.65
N PRO A 576 -8.75 13.63 21.93
CA PRO A 576 -8.57 14.74 22.85
C PRO A 576 -7.38 15.62 22.50
N ALA A 577 -7.48 16.90 22.88
CA ALA A 577 -6.34 17.83 22.82
C ALA A 577 -6.43 18.83 23.98
N TRP A 578 -5.32 18.99 24.71
CA TRP A 578 -5.22 19.98 25.80
C TRP A 578 -5.13 21.40 25.23
N SER A 579 -5.83 22.35 25.83
CA SER A 579 -5.64 23.76 25.51
C SER A 579 -4.27 24.26 25.97
N PRO A 580 -3.62 25.20 25.26
CA PRO A 580 -2.30 25.71 25.64
C PRO A 580 -2.22 26.35 27.03
N ASP A 581 -3.33 26.88 27.54
CA ASP A 581 -3.44 27.48 28.88
C ASP A 581 -3.75 26.47 30.01
N GLY A 582 -4.08 25.21 29.61
CA GLY A 582 -4.40 24.13 30.55
C GLY A 582 -5.80 24.14 31.15
N ARG A 583 -6.62 25.12 30.79
CA ARG A 583 -7.98 25.23 31.31
C ARG A 583 -8.93 24.21 30.72
N TYR A 584 -8.70 23.82 29.43
CA TYR A 584 -9.64 23.03 28.66
C TYR A 584 -9.02 21.78 28.06
N ILE A 585 -9.87 20.76 27.85
CA ILE A 585 -9.58 19.66 26.94
C ILE A 585 -10.68 19.67 25.87
N SER A 586 -10.32 19.74 24.60
CA SER A 586 -11.25 19.48 23.49
C SER A 586 -11.31 18.01 23.15
N ALA A 587 -12.48 17.51 22.73
CA ALA A 587 -12.64 16.15 22.21
C ALA A 587 -13.77 16.11 21.17
N TYR A 588 -13.79 15.05 20.35
CA TYR A 588 -14.84 14.82 19.36
C TYR A 588 -15.85 13.82 19.90
N SER A 589 -17.13 14.09 19.63
CA SER A 589 -18.17 13.07 19.78
C SER A 589 -18.24 12.19 18.52
N ILE A 590 -18.84 11.02 18.65
CA ILE A 590 -19.12 10.10 17.55
C ILE A 590 -19.96 10.77 16.46
N GLY A 591 -20.83 11.72 16.80
CA GLY A 591 -21.64 12.50 15.86
C GLY A 591 -20.86 13.62 15.15
N GLY A 592 -19.54 13.74 15.35
CA GLY A 592 -18.70 14.76 14.69
C GLY A 592 -18.72 16.14 15.36
N SER A 593 -19.42 16.32 16.48
CA SER A 593 -19.34 17.55 17.27
C SER A 593 -18.01 17.67 18.00
N VAL A 594 -17.51 18.90 18.18
CA VAL A 594 -16.37 19.17 19.06
C VAL A 594 -16.88 19.73 20.37
N LEU A 595 -16.54 19.04 21.46
CA LEU A 595 -16.84 19.42 22.82
C LEU A 595 -15.58 19.90 23.53
N VAL A 596 -15.76 20.75 24.52
CA VAL A 596 -14.71 21.25 25.41
C VAL A 596 -15.07 20.98 26.84
N PHE A 597 -14.18 20.32 27.57
CA PHE A 597 -14.23 20.13 29.01
C PHE A 597 -13.56 21.32 29.69
N ASP A 598 -14.26 21.99 30.63
CA ASP A 598 -13.70 23.07 31.44
C ASP A 598 -13.36 22.53 32.85
N PHE A 599 -12.08 22.56 33.22
CA PHE A 599 -11.62 22.10 34.52
C PHE A 599 -12.18 22.94 35.69
N ALA A 600 -12.62 24.17 35.41
CA ALA A 600 -13.23 25.02 36.46
C ALA A 600 -14.66 24.63 36.80
N THR A 601 -15.44 24.21 35.80
CA THR A 601 -16.87 23.80 35.99
C THR A 601 -17.02 22.29 36.05
N GLN A 602 -16.04 21.51 35.59
CA GLN A 602 -16.08 20.04 35.45
C GLN A 602 -17.18 19.57 34.48
N GLU A 603 -17.50 20.38 33.47
CA GLU A 603 -18.56 20.11 32.50
C GLU A 603 -18.06 20.10 31.07
N TRP A 604 -18.71 19.30 30.22
CA TRP A 604 -18.50 19.28 28.76
C TRP A 604 -19.51 20.23 28.11
N THR A 605 -19.02 21.09 27.21
CA THR A 605 -19.85 22.00 26.41
C THR A 605 -19.57 21.78 24.92
N GLU A 606 -20.61 21.55 24.10
CA GLU A 606 -20.52 21.51 22.67
C GLU A 606 -20.27 22.90 22.10
N ILE A 607 -19.18 23.06 21.33
CA ILE A 607 -18.80 24.36 20.77
C ILE A 607 -18.74 24.39 19.24
N VAL A 608 -18.62 23.23 18.59
CA VAL A 608 -18.63 23.10 17.15
C VAL A 608 -19.54 21.96 16.73
N LYS A 609 -20.50 22.25 15.84
CA LYS A 609 -21.45 21.25 15.30
C LYS A 609 -20.94 20.66 13.98
N PRO A 610 -21.29 19.40 13.64
CA PRO A 610 -20.94 18.81 12.35
C PRO A 610 -21.50 19.62 11.16
N PRO A 611 -20.94 19.45 9.96
CA PRO A 611 -19.85 18.56 9.62
C PRO A 611 -18.48 19.22 9.87
N ASN A 612 -17.63 18.58 10.67
CA ASN A 612 -16.27 19.05 10.92
C ASN A 612 -15.28 17.92 10.67
N GLU A 613 -14.17 18.23 9.99
CA GLU A 613 -13.12 17.26 9.69
C GLU A 613 -12.04 17.25 10.78
N TRP A 614 -11.18 18.24 10.75
CA TRP A 614 -10.04 18.36 11.64
C TRP A 614 -10.08 19.67 12.41
N CYS A 615 -9.87 19.59 13.72
CA CYS A 615 -9.79 20.77 14.56
C CYS A 615 -8.48 20.76 15.37
N ALA A 616 -7.90 21.95 15.53
CA ALA A 616 -6.70 22.19 16.32
C ALA A 616 -6.85 23.48 17.14
N TRP A 617 -6.27 23.48 18.34
CA TRP A 617 -6.16 24.69 19.15
C TRP A 617 -5.27 25.72 18.49
N SER A 618 -5.65 27.00 18.55
CA SER A 618 -4.73 28.11 18.31
C SER A 618 -3.66 28.15 19.41
N HIS A 619 -2.47 28.62 19.12
CA HIS A 619 -1.37 28.72 20.09
C HIS A 619 -1.71 29.58 21.31
N ASN A 620 -2.56 30.61 21.11
CA ASN A 620 -3.01 31.46 22.19
C ASN A 620 -4.19 30.88 23.00
N GLY A 621 -4.68 29.68 22.67
CA GLY A 621 -5.79 28.99 23.34
C GLY A 621 -7.17 29.64 23.19
N LYS A 622 -7.31 30.73 22.42
CA LYS A 622 -8.58 31.46 22.30
C LYS A 622 -9.53 30.90 21.27
N TYR A 623 -9.00 30.13 20.31
CA TYR A 623 -9.76 29.60 19.18
C TYR A 623 -9.50 28.10 18.99
N ILE A 624 -10.48 27.42 18.42
CA ILE A 624 -10.33 26.13 17.79
C ILE A 624 -10.52 26.36 16.28
N GLN A 625 -9.52 25.98 15.47
CA GLN A 625 -9.56 26.05 14.02
C GLN A 625 -10.01 24.71 13.47
N CYS A 626 -11.03 24.70 12.62
CA CYS A 626 -11.62 23.47 12.07
C CYS A 626 -11.75 23.55 10.55
N GLY A 627 -11.49 22.44 9.87
CA GLY A 627 -12.02 22.20 8.54
C GLY A 627 -13.51 21.91 8.61
N SER A 628 -14.27 22.44 7.67
CA SER A 628 -15.72 22.26 7.63
C SER A 628 -16.23 22.33 6.20
N VAL A 629 -17.42 21.79 5.94
CA VAL A 629 -18.11 21.94 4.68
C VAL A 629 -19.28 22.92 4.85
N VAL A 630 -19.22 24.03 4.15
CA VAL A 630 -20.28 25.07 4.18
C VAL A 630 -20.85 25.24 2.77
N LYS A 631 -22.15 24.92 2.58
CA LYS A 631 -22.83 24.97 1.27
C LYS A 631 -22.09 24.16 0.18
N GLY A 632 -21.56 22.99 0.55
CA GLY A 632 -20.83 22.11 -0.39
C GLY A 632 -19.40 22.59 -0.72
N GLU A 633 -18.87 23.60 -0.05
CA GLU A 633 -17.51 24.09 -0.20
C GLU A 633 -16.68 23.80 1.06
N GLU A 634 -15.50 23.21 0.89
CA GLU A 634 -14.56 23.02 1.99
C GLU A 634 -13.96 24.36 2.41
N VAL A 635 -14.06 24.66 3.70
CA VAL A 635 -13.60 25.91 4.28
C VAL A 635 -12.80 25.64 5.56
N LEU A 636 -11.87 26.54 5.85
CA LEU A 636 -11.29 26.66 7.18
C LEU A 636 -12.07 27.72 7.97
N GLN A 637 -12.56 27.33 9.12
CA GLN A 637 -13.21 28.22 10.08
C GLN A 637 -12.50 28.17 11.42
N ARG A 638 -12.71 29.16 12.27
CA ARG A 638 -12.29 29.16 13.67
C ARG A 638 -13.44 29.51 14.57
N VAL A 639 -13.50 28.85 15.70
CA VAL A 639 -14.52 29.09 16.71
C VAL A 639 -13.84 29.66 17.95
N ARG A 640 -14.36 30.80 18.43
CA ARG A 640 -13.89 31.39 19.68
C ARG A 640 -14.47 30.64 20.87
N VAL A 641 -13.61 30.16 21.77
CA VAL A 641 -14.04 29.30 22.88
C VAL A 641 -14.93 30.03 23.89
N SER A 642 -14.72 31.36 24.12
CA SER A 642 -15.42 32.13 25.12
C SER A 642 -16.89 32.44 24.80
N ASP A 643 -17.26 32.56 23.54
CA ASP A 643 -18.61 32.99 23.11
C ASP A 643 -19.13 32.13 21.94
N HIS A 644 -18.41 31.08 21.53
CA HIS A 644 -18.72 30.14 20.47
C HIS A 644 -18.91 30.80 19.08
N LYS A 645 -18.40 32.04 18.92
CA LYS A 645 -18.51 32.74 17.64
C LYS A 645 -17.68 32.07 16.56
N VAL A 646 -18.34 31.68 15.46
CA VAL A 646 -17.71 31.10 14.28
C VAL A 646 -17.26 32.20 13.32
N GLU A 647 -16.01 32.14 12.87
CA GLU A 647 -15.42 33.06 11.90
C GLU A 647 -14.83 32.24 10.75
N MET A 648 -15.24 32.53 9.52
CA MET A 648 -14.63 31.93 8.32
C MET A 648 -13.24 32.51 8.10
N VAL A 649 -12.25 31.65 7.90
CA VAL A 649 -10.86 32.05 7.66
C VAL A 649 -10.56 32.06 6.17
N THR A 650 -10.80 30.95 5.46
CA THR A 650 -10.54 30.84 4.00
C THR A 650 -11.24 29.62 3.42
N SER A 651 -11.38 29.60 2.07
CA SER A 651 -11.78 28.42 1.31
C SER A 651 -10.57 27.49 1.10
N LEU A 652 -10.81 26.18 1.15
CA LEU A 652 -9.82 25.13 0.88
C LEU A 652 -9.95 24.55 -0.54
N LYS A 653 -10.91 25.02 -1.33
CA LYS A 653 -11.28 24.51 -2.66
C LYS A 653 -10.12 24.33 -3.63
N ASN A 654 -9.13 25.23 -3.60
CA ASN A 654 -7.99 25.23 -4.53
C ASN A 654 -6.73 24.62 -3.91
N LEU A 655 -6.83 23.96 -2.77
CA LEU A 655 -5.66 23.46 -2.06
C LEU A 655 -5.07 22.17 -2.69
N GLY A 656 -5.78 21.53 -3.63
CA GLY A 656 -5.33 20.26 -4.21
C GLY A 656 -5.41 19.11 -3.19
N ARG A 657 -6.41 19.15 -2.32
CA ARG A 657 -6.67 18.08 -1.36
C ARG A 657 -7.42 16.95 -2.07
N VAL A 658 -6.84 15.78 -2.05
CA VAL A 658 -7.48 14.55 -2.55
C VAL A 658 -7.44 13.58 -1.40
N GLY A 659 -8.56 13.08 -0.92
CA GLY A 659 -8.46 11.96 -0.03
C GLY A 659 -9.68 11.66 0.80
N PHE A 660 -9.97 10.36 0.80
CA PHE A 660 -10.87 9.66 1.72
C PHE A 660 -10.11 9.01 2.89
N ASP A 661 -8.77 9.05 2.89
CA ASP A 661 -7.92 8.27 3.80
C ASP A 661 -7.50 9.00 5.08
N GLY A 662 -8.06 10.18 5.34
CA GLY A 662 -7.76 10.97 6.54
C GLY A 662 -6.34 11.60 6.57
N ILE A 663 -5.45 11.30 5.63
CA ILE A 663 -4.09 11.89 5.54
C ILE A 663 -4.19 13.33 5.04
N ASN A 664 -4.99 13.54 4.01
CA ASN A 664 -5.10 14.82 3.30
C ASN A 664 -6.02 15.84 4.01
N THR A 665 -6.72 15.41 5.07
CA THR A 665 -7.59 16.28 5.84
C THR A 665 -6.89 16.97 7.01
N TRP A 666 -5.58 16.69 7.25
CA TRP A 666 -4.86 17.30 8.35
C TRP A 666 -4.77 18.83 8.20
N LEU A 667 -5.22 19.52 9.24
CA LEU A 667 -5.11 20.95 9.44
C LEU A 667 -4.37 21.24 10.74
N GLY A 668 -3.60 22.30 10.79
CA GLY A 668 -2.84 22.71 11.96
C GLY A 668 -2.69 24.20 12.04
N ALA A 669 -1.97 24.65 13.05
CA ALA A 669 -1.58 26.05 13.23
C ALA A 669 -0.06 26.17 13.26
N ALA A 670 0.47 27.15 12.55
CA ALA A 670 1.85 27.57 12.70
C ALA A 670 2.05 28.27 14.05
N PRO A 671 3.30 28.43 14.52
CA PRO A 671 3.57 29.11 15.80
C PRO A 671 2.97 30.53 15.95
N ASP A 672 2.68 31.19 14.84
CA ASP A 672 2.03 32.50 14.77
C ASP A 672 0.50 32.44 14.53
N ASP A 673 -0.11 31.28 14.76
CA ASP A 673 -1.53 30.99 14.52
C ASP A 673 -1.97 31.08 13.05
N SER A 674 -1.03 31.18 12.10
CA SER A 674 -1.36 31.04 10.67
C SER A 674 -1.81 29.60 10.37
N PRO A 675 -2.91 29.41 9.63
CA PRO A 675 -3.36 28.08 9.26
C PRO A 675 -2.34 27.32 8.42
N LEU A 676 -2.18 26.03 8.77
CA LEU A 676 -1.39 25.06 8.03
C LEU A 676 -2.30 23.98 7.45
N ALA A 677 -1.97 23.53 6.26
CA ALA A 677 -2.65 22.41 5.61
C ALA A 677 -1.66 21.56 4.83
N ILE A 678 -2.07 20.37 4.48
CA ILE A 678 -1.34 19.49 3.54
C ILE A 678 -1.90 19.70 2.14
N ARG A 679 -1.00 19.93 1.17
CA ARG A 679 -1.30 19.87 -0.26
C ARG A 679 -0.81 18.56 -0.81
N ASP A 680 -1.69 17.81 -1.47
CA ASP A 680 -1.32 16.61 -2.20
C ASP A 680 -0.71 17.00 -3.55
N VAL A 681 0.54 16.60 -3.77
CA VAL A 681 1.29 16.75 -5.02
C VAL A 681 1.76 15.40 -5.53
N SER A 682 1.09 14.34 -5.10
CA SER A 682 1.34 12.98 -5.55
C SER A 682 1.04 12.83 -7.03
N SER A 683 1.70 11.88 -7.66
CA SER A 683 1.49 11.56 -9.08
C SER A 683 1.09 10.10 -9.21
N TYR A 684 -0.02 9.85 -9.88
CA TYR A 684 -0.56 8.51 -10.10
C TYR A 684 -0.84 8.30 -11.58
N ASP A 685 -0.25 7.25 -12.15
CA ASP A 685 -0.42 6.91 -13.55
C ASP A 685 -0.79 5.44 -13.74
N ILE A 686 -1.46 5.18 -14.88
CA ILE A 686 -1.82 3.83 -15.30
C ILE A 686 -0.69 3.27 -16.16
N TYR A 687 -0.30 2.03 -15.85
CA TYR A 687 0.69 1.27 -16.60
C TYR A 687 0.10 -0.05 -17.09
N ALA A 688 0.53 -0.49 -18.27
CA ALA A 688 0.33 -1.85 -18.73
C ALA A 688 1.63 -2.65 -18.52
N LEU A 689 1.53 -3.78 -17.84
CA LEU A 689 2.60 -4.72 -17.59
C LEU A 689 2.39 -5.93 -18.51
N ASP A 690 3.25 -6.11 -19.50
CA ASP A 690 3.30 -7.37 -20.24
C ASP A 690 3.94 -8.42 -19.32
N TRP A 691 3.30 -9.55 -19.12
CA TRP A 691 3.80 -10.61 -18.27
C TRP A 691 3.76 -11.97 -18.95
N GLU A 692 4.67 -12.84 -18.56
CA GLU A 692 4.76 -14.20 -19.03
C GLU A 692 4.15 -15.14 -18.00
N LEU A 693 3.18 -15.92 -18.47
CA LEU A 693 2.57 -17.01 -17.70
C LEU A 693 3.14 -18.32 -18.24
N PRO A 694 3.84 -19.11 -17.43
CA PRO A 694 4.42 -20.40 -17.84
C PRO A 694 3.35 -21.48 -17.98
#